data_3f9a580669fd5a6b12a7b671ad831650
#
_entry.id   3f9a580669fd5a6b12a7b671ad831650
#
_cell.length_a   1.000
_cell.length_b   1.000
_cell.length_c   1.000
_cell.angle_alpha   90.00
_cell.angle_beta   90.00
_cell.angle_gamma   90.00
#
_symmetry.space_group_name_H-M   'P 1'
#
loop_
_entity.id
_entity.type
_entity.pdbx_description
1 polymer ?
#
loop_
_entity_poly.entity_id
_entity_poly.type
_entity_poly.pdbx_seq_one_letter_code
_entity_poly.pdbx_strand_id
1 'polypeptide(L)'
;MRRLRIATGLIVSLLLTLLCLPTAQAEGEAAGRAATVEHWSILLDKSATLSFDDIRTQSARFQPLDKRAITFPASRHAIWLHIKTPAYQAPHWLWLFAPRVQHLDYYRLNNGQLEQHLQTGEALSQNSRPLPSRAYLFSQPNDGQAREVYIRMTSNHALMMWFKVINEAELVTQEKPAYLFGALLGGLLLLALFNLLRMAYSPTASNLWLAGMHLALALCATSNIGLLAVWLPEQSYNQSLLADLSALAAGLCALGFTLRFFHGTLAEHSALRHVLRAEFLVISLAAAMIAFTGLFWHSWLVYGLVIMTGVTIPLIAFMHWRAGYQPARLIVAGLLIFNLGFAVLIPVLFGFDQLNPGWLVLSLFSVAMLCGLILSIALSERQRQIQNDTLTQRTSEAAISAELKAKAEFLAKISHEIRTPMNGVLGMTELLLGTPLSAKQRDYVQTIHSAGNELLTLINEILDISKLESGQIELDDVQFDLNALIDDCLDIFRAKAEQQKVELISFMQPQVPRVISGDPTRLRQTLLSLLDNAFRQTDEGEILLVVALDNEGKAPRLRIAVQDSGRTLEASERDALLNTQLHSTDFLSASKLGGRLGLIIARQLVRLMDGEFGIQSGDHHGSTLWLTLPLDAQRLEQPTADLDGTLQGARLLVVDDNETCRKVLMQQCTAWGLQVSAVPSGKEALALLRTKAHLHEYFDVVLLDQDMPGMSGMQLAAKIKEDPNLNHDILLIMLTGISNAPSKIIARNAGIKRILAKPVAGYTLKTTLADELAQRSNNGRAVPPLHSSETSNLLAPSDFRILVAEDNSISTKVIRGMLSKLNLQPDTASNGEEALRAMQAQQYDLVLMDCEMPVLDGFSATEQLRAWEAREQRKHTPVVALTAHILAEHKERARQVGMDGHMAKPVEMSQLRELVAHWVQEKQRRLQADALPS
;
A
#
# COMPACT_ATOMS: atom_id res chain seq x y z
N MET A 1 8.69 23.14 -27.78
CA MET A 1 10.07 23.53 -28.10
C MET A 1 10.17 24.82 -28.93
N ARG A 2 9.47 25.00 -30.08
CA ARG A 2 9.56 26.20 -30.94
C ARG A 2 9.15 27.49 -30.22
N ARG A 3 8.06 27.51 -29.46
CA ARG A 3 7.59 28.69 -28.69
C ARG A 3 8.55 29.10 -27.54
N LEU A 4 9.25 28.12 -26.95
CA LEU A 4 10.22 28.41 -25.90
C LEU A 4 11.52 29.02 -26.47
N ARG A 5 11.96 28.59 -27.65
CA ARG A 5 13.11 29.16 -28.38
C ARG A 5 12.82 30.58 -28.82
N ILE A 6 11.58 30.91 -29.20
CA ILE A 6 11.18 32.29 -29.57
C ILE A 6 11.11 33.18 -28.33
N ALA A 7 10.57 32.67 -27.20
CA ALA A 7 10.54 33.41 -25.95
C ALA A 7 11.93 33.67 -25.37
N THR A 8 12.84 32.67 -25.38
CA THR A 8 14.24 32.88 -24.96
C THR A 8 15.00 33.84 -25.90
N GLY A 9 14.78 33.77 -27.22
CA GLY A 9 15.37 34.69 -28.18
C GLY A 9 14.89 36.11 -27.97
N LEU A 10 13.61 36.35 -27.72
CA LEU A 10 13.04 37.65 -27.41
C LEU A 10 13.56 38.22 -26.07
N ILE A 11 13.70 37.37 -25.07
CA ILE A 11 14.23 37.75 -23.75
C ILE A 11 15.71 38.12 -23.84
N VAL A 12 16.50 37.35 -24.57
CA VAL A 12 17.93 37.65 -24.80
C VAL A 12 18.08 38.91 -25.64
N SER A 13 17.24 39.12 -26.65
CA SER A 13 17.23 40.36 -27.44
C SER A 13 16.84 41.57 -26.60
N LEU A 14 15.84 41.44 -25.70
CA LEU A 14 15.44 42.51 -24.78
C LEU A 14 16.55 42.84 -23.77
N LEU A 15 17.29 41.83 -23.30
CA LEU A 15 18.45 41.97 -22.42
C LEU A 15 19.62 42.66 -23.11
N LEU A 16 19.92 42.27 -24.36
CA LEU A 16 20.96 42.93 -25.17
C LEU A 16 20.59 44.39 -25.43
N THR A 17 19.32 44.67 -25.70
CA THR A 17 18.87 46.05 -25.86
C THR A 17 18.92 46.86 -24.55
N LEU A 18 18.58 46.25 -23.40
CA LEU A 18 18.71 46.89 -22.08
C LEU A 18 20.17 47.11 -21.66
N LEU A 19 21.08 46.20 -22.02
CA LEU A 19 22.53 46.32 -21.80
C LEU A 19 23.17 47.37 -22.75
N CYS A 20 22.63 47.56 -23.95
CA CYS A 20 23.13 48.52 -24.93
C CYS A 20 22.55 49.96 -24.77
N LEU A 21 21.43 50.13 -24.03
CA LEU A 21 20.83 51.43 -23.79
C LEU A 21 21.75 52.48 -23.12
N PRO A 22 22.73 52.13 -22.24
CA PRO A 22 23.58 53.13 -21.60
C PRO A 22 24.64 53.76 -22.53
N THR A 23 25.01 53.08 -23.62
CA THR A 23 26.07 53.56 -24.51
C THR A 23 25.60 54.69 -25.47
N ALA A 24 24.31 54.72 -25.77
CA ALA A 24 23.74 55.71 -26.69
C ALA A 24 23.51 57.09 -26.04
N GLN A 25 23.39 57.22 -24.71
CA GLN A 25 23.20 58.47 -24.02
C GLN A 25 24.50 59.20 -23.62
N ALA A 26 25.65 58.51 -23.64
CA ALA A 26 26.94 59.11 -23.27
C ALA A 26 27.48 60.03 -24.35
N GLU A 27 27.09 59.91 -25.63
CA GLU A 27 27.54 60.72 -26.73
C GLU A 27 26.72 62.02 -26.96
N GLY A 28 25.50 62.05 -26.41
CA GLY A 28 24.57 63.23 -26.60
C GLY A 28 24.83 64.40 -25.67
N GLU A 29 25.56 64.26 -24.57
CA GLU A 29 25.76 65.33 -23.58
C GLU A 29 27.04 66.19 -23.81
N ALA A 30 27.85 65.82 -24.78
CA ALA A 30 29.12 66.55 -25.03
C ALA A 30 29.05 67.81 -25.90
N ALA A 31 27.91 68.04 -26.54
CA ALA A 31 27.78 69.23 -27.44
C ALA A 31 26.88 70.31 -26.85
N GLY A 32 27.45 71.20 -26.13
CA GLY A 32 26.82 72.51 -25.86
C GLY A 32 26.63 72.94 -24.42
N ARG A 33 27.73 73.19 -23.68
CA ARG A 33 27.68 74.07 -22.51
C ARG A 33 28.98 74.83 -22.29
N ALA A 34 28.90 76.15 -22.15
CA ALA A 34 29.98 76.95 -21.59
C ALA A 34 30.32 76.53 -20.18
N ALA A 35 31.57 76.13 -20.00
CA ALA A 35 32.06 75.52 -18.79
C ALA A 35 32.07 76.46 -17.60
N THR A 36 31.17 76.27 -16.63
CA THR A 36 31.43 76.63 -15.24
C THR A 36 32.35 75.58 -14.68
N VAL A 37 33.67 75.92 -14.58
CA VAL A 37 34.68 74.97 -14.12
C VAL A 37 34.54 74.70 -12.60
N GLU A 38 33.86 73.66 -12.21
CA GLU A 38 33.88 73.22 -10.84
C GLU A 38 35.19 72.43 -10.61
N HIS A 39 35.95 72.79 -9.57
CA HIS A 39 37.17 72.10 -9.20
C HIS A 39 36.85 71.15 -8.04
N TRP A 40 37.02 69.91 -8.34
CA TRP A 40 36.82 68.85 -7.34
C TRP A 40 38.18 68.28 -6.95
N SER A 41 38.39 68.06 -5.65
CA SER A 41 39.57 67.40 -5.16
C SER A 41 39.23 66.46 -3.96
N ILE A 42 40.07 65.49 -3.73
CA ILE A 42 39.81 64.44 -2.74
C ILE A 42 41.05 64.23 -1.88
N LEU A 43 40.82 63.94 -0.60
CA LEU A 43 41.85 63.52 0.34
C LEU A 43 41.36 62.27 1.09
N LEU A 44 42.23 61.25 1.14
CA LEU A 44 42.00 60.06 1.94
C LEU A 44 42.73 60.18 3.30
N ASP A 45 41.95 60.40 4.33
CA ASP A 45 42.44 60.44 5.70
C ASP A 45 42.48 59.01 6.29
N LYS A 46 43.66 58.41 6.25
CA LYS A 46 43.86 57.03 6.73
C LYS A 46 43.70 56.86 8.24
N SER A 47 43.84 57.96 9.01
CA SER A 47 43.66 57.95 10.44
C SER A 47 42.22 58.13 10.86
N ALA A 48 41.43 58.76 10.01
CA ALA A 48 40.05 59.23 10.27
C ALA A 48 39.93 60.20 11.46
N THR A 49 41.03 60.79 11.86
CA THR A 49 41.12 61.68 13.02
C THR A 49 41.24 63.13 12.65
N LEU A 50 41.48 63.49 11.39
CA LEU A 50 41.65 64.87 10.98
C LEU A 50 40.31 65.61 11.19
N SER A 51 40.43 66.76 11.90
CA SER A 51 39.35 67.72 12.07
C SER A 51 39.18 68.61 10.85
N PHE A 52 38.09 69.40 10.81
CA PHE A 52 37.85 70.38 9.75
C PHE A 52 38.96 71.43 9.71
N ASP A 53 39.44 71.85 10.88
CA ASP A 53 40.50 72.88 10.96
C ASP A 53 41.88 72.33 10.49
N ASP A 54 42.17 71.06 10.78
CA ASP A 54 43.40 70.40 10.29
C ASP A 54 43.37 70.30 8.77
N ILE A 55 42.23 70.03 8.18
CA ILE A 55 42.07 69.89 6.74
C ILE A 55 42.25 71.21 6.02
N ARG A 56 41.77 72.28 6.56
CA ARG A 56 41.94 73.63 6.01
C ARG A 56 43.45 74.03 5.87
N THR A 57 44.24 73.65 6.83
CA THR A 57 45.67 73.96 6.82
C THR A 57 46.48 73.01 5.88
N GLN A 58 45.87 71.88 5.52
CA GLN A 58 46.51 70.85 4.66
C GLN A 58 45.92 70.84 3.21
N SER A 59 45.40 71.97 2.71
CA SER A 59 44.78 72.05 1.37
C SER A 59 45.66 71.50 0.20
N ALA A 60 46.99 71.60 0.33
CA ALA A 60 47.92 71.08 -0.67
C ALA A 60 47.98 69.57 -0.77
N ARG A 61 47.42 68.81 0.18
CA ARG A 61 47.35 67.33 0.15
C ARG A 61 46.18 66.76 -0.67
N PHE A 62 45.25 67.65 -1.07
CA PHE A 62 44.13 67.19 -1.89
C PHE A 62 44.61 66.92 -3.32
N GLN A 63 44.17 65.78 -3.82
CA GLN A 63 44.41 65.41 -5.22
C GLN A 63 43.26 65.85 -6.12
N PRO A 64 43.53 66.42 -7.30
CA PRO A 64 42.45 66.78 -8.22
C PRO A 64 41.69 65.58 -8.64
N LEU A 65 40.36 65.73 -8.85
CA LEU A 65 39.44 64.66 -9.12
C LEU A 65 38.70 64.95 -10.44
N ASP A 66 39.05 64.18 -11.47
CA ASP A 66 38.44 64.27 -12.80
C ASP A 66 37.19 63.44 -12.98
N LYS A 67 36.98 62.50 -12.06
CA LYS A 67 35.87 61.50 -12.11
C LYS A 67 34.73 61.96 -11.20
N ARG A 68 33.49 61.85 -11.69
CA ARG A 68 32.28 62.18 -10.91
C ARG A 68 31.66 60.93 -10.23
N ALA A 69 32.21 59.77 -10.48
CA ALA A 69 31.82 58.50 -9.85
C ALA A 69 33.08 57.82 -9.30
N ILE A 70 33.05 57.39 -8.02
CA ILE A 70 34.20 56.78 -7.35
C ILE A 70 33.70 55.68 -6.43
N THR A 71 34.48 54.62 -6.38
CA THR A 71 34.25 53.51 -5.45
C THR A 71 35.44 53.37 -4.51
N PHE A 72 35.14 53.24 -3.20
CA PHE A 72 36.16 52.94 -2.21
C PHE A 72 35.85 51.60 -1.58
N PRO A 73 36.85 50.76 -1.35
CA PRO A 73 36.66 49.52 -0.61
C PRO A 73 36.26 49.82 0.83
N ALA A 74 35.60 48.86 1.48
CA ALA A 74 35.28 48.99 2.90
C ALA A 74 36.54 49.28 3.71
N SER A 75 36.54 50.42 4.43
CA SER A 75 37.68 50.87 5.24
C SER A 75 37.21 51.79 6.36
N ARG A 76 38.05 52.01 7.37
CA ARG A 76 37.80 52.99 8.44
C ARG A 76 38.33 54.40 8.11
N HIS A 77 38.79 54.58 6.90
CA HIS A 77 39.33 55.86 6.49
C HIS A 77 38.23 56.89 6.34
N ALA A 78 38.52 58.14 6.65
CA ALA A 78 37.67 59.25 6.30
C ALA A 78 38.01 59.76 4.88
N ILE A 79 37.00 60.04 4.10
CA ILE A 79 37.12 60.59 2.78
C ILE A 79 36.71 62.06 2.84
N TRP A 80 37.62 62.94 2.45
CA TRP A 80 37.33 64.31 2.38
C TRP A 80 37.23 64.75 0.89
N LEU A 81 36.10 65.35 0.53
CA LEU A 81 35.91 66.02 -0.77
C LEU A 81 36.02 67.53 -0.54
N HIS A 82 36.80 68.22 -1.38
CA HIS A 82 36.86 69.69 -1.42
C HIS A 82 36.36 70.13 -2.81
N ILE A 83 35.41 71.03 -2.81
CA ILE A 83 34.69 71.49 -4.00
C ILE A 83 34.70 73.03 -4.01
N LYS A 84 35.23 73.64 -5.10
CA LYS A 84 35.12 75.02 -5.31
C LYS A 84 33.97 75.26 -6.29
N THR A 85 32.90 75.89 -5.81
CA THR A 85 31.72 76.16 -6.58
C THR A 85 31.82 77.59 -7.10
N PRO A 86 31.51 77.84 -8.39
CA PRO A 86 31.45 79.15 -8.94
C PRO A 86 30.31 80.01 -8.35
N ALA A 87 30.28 81.31 -8.64
CA ALA A 87 29.17 82.11 -8.29
C ALA A 87 27.91 81.81 -9.10
N TYR A 88 26.87 81.25 -8.42
CA TYR A 88 25.60 80.93 -9.06
C TYR A 88 24.60 82.12 -8.99
N GLN A 89 23.91 82.38 -10.11
CA GLN A 89 22.82 83.42 -10.19
C GLN A 89 21.42 82.73 -10.13
N ALA A 90 21.36 81.45 -10.21
CA ALA A 90 20.15 80.61 -10.10
C ALA A 90 20.31 79.50 -9.06
N PRO A 91 19.22 79.00 -8.52
CA PRO A 91 19.27 77.88 -7.57
C PRO A 91 20.01 76.70 -8.14
N HIS A 92 21.04 76.18 -7.43
CA HIS A 92 21.81 75.04 -7.74
C HIS A 92 21.87 74.18 -6.52
N TRP A 93 22.02 72.89 -6.76
CA TRP A 93 22.09 71.86 -5.72
C TRP A 93 23.35 71.00 -5.91
N LEU A 94 24.10 70.84 -4.86
CA LEU A 94 25.11 69.80 -4.82
C LEU A 94 24.38 68.48 -4.54
N TRP A 95 24.33 67.59 -5.53
CA TRP A 95 23.72 66.26 -5.51
C TRP A 95 24.81 65.26 -5.27
N LEU A 96 24.70 64.52 -4.16
CA LEU A 96 25.63 63.44 -3.77
C LEU A 96 24.79 62.13 -3.52
N PHE A 97 24.99 61.13 -4.36
CA PHE A 97 24.44 59.79 -4.17
C PHE A 97 25.47 58.91 -3.52
N ALA A 98 25.28 58.61 -2.25
CA ALA A 98 26.15 57.74 -1.44
C ALA A 98 25.30 57.01 -0.39
N PRO A 99 24.46 56.02 -0.80
CA PRO A 99 23.42 55.44 0.06
C PRO A 99 23.97 54.69 1.28
N ARG A 100 25.22 54.26 1.27
CA ARG A 100 25.90 53.54 2.36
C ARG A 100 26.87 54.34 3.19
N VAL A 101 26.78 55.69 3.17
CA VAL A 101 27.61 56.53 3.99
C VAL A 101 27.07 56.60 5.41
N GLN A 102 27.90 56.23 6.41
CA GLN A 102 27.47 56.22 7.82
C GLN A 102 27.38 57.60 8.42
N HIS A 103 28.44 58.36 8.27
CA HIS A 103 28.51 59.73 8.74
C HIS A 103 28.95 60.62 7.58
N LEU A 104 28.26 61.74 7.39
CA LEU A 104 28.54 62.76 6.41
C LEU A 104 28.48 64.13 7.09
N ASP A 105 29.60 64.75 7.16
CA ASP A 105 29.74 66.17 7.62
C ASP A 105 29.90 67.07 6.39
N TYR A 106 29.05 68.06 6.24
CA TYR A 106 29.05 69.07 5.15
C TYR A 106 29.40 70.42 5.72
N TYR A 107 30.43 71.00 5.18
CA TYR A 107 30.92 72.36 5.58
C TYR A 107 30.90 73.22 4.35
N ARG A 108 30.25 74.42 4.45
CA ARG A 108 30.26 75.44 3.41
C ARG A 108 30.91 76.68 3.99
N LEU A 109 31.88 77.28 3.19
CA LEU A 109 32.60 78.47 3.53
C LEU A 109 32.28 79.60 2.51
N ASN A 110 32.18 80.81 3.00
CA ASN A 110 32.16 82.01 2.25
C ASN A 110 33.38 82.82 2.63
N ASN A 111 34.25 83.14 1.67
CA ASN A 111 35.48 83.91 1.90
C ASN A 111 36.30 83.45 3.09
N GLY A 112 36.42 82.11 3.26
CA GLY A 112 37.15 81.45 4.34
C GLY A 112 36.48 81.43 5.69
N GLN A 113 35.27 81.95 5.86
CA GLN A 113 34.49 81.85 7.08
C GLN A 113 33.43 80.75 6.93
N LEU A 114 33.20 79.90 7.98
CA LEU A 114 32.20 78.89 7.98
C LEU A 114 30.81 79.47 7.99
N GLU A 115 30.06 79.24 6.88
CA GLU A 115 28.67 79.66 6.71
C GLU A 115 27.66 78.61 7.16
N GLN A 116 27.96 77.35 6.91
CA GLN A 116 27.04 76.26 7.23
C GLN A 116 27.80 75.00 7.59
N HIS A 117 27.34 74.31 8.65
CA HIS A 117 27.76 72.97 8.99
C HIS A 117 26.52 72.08 9.16
N LEU A 118 26.48 70.92 8.48
CA LEU A 118 25.39 69.94 8.56
C LEU A 118 26.00 68.55 8.78
N GLN A 119 25.37 67.85 9.66
CA GLN A 119 25.70 66.43 9.93
C GLN A 119 24.55 65.55 9.51
N THR A 120 24.82 64.59 8.71
CA THR A 120 23.86 63.61 8.24
C THR A 120 24.55 62.26 7.98
N GLY A 121 23.85 61.23 7.47
CA GLY A 121 24.37 59.94 7.19
C GLY A 121 23.41 58.84 7.61
N GLU A 122 23.77 57.61 7.31
CA GLU A 122 22.96 56.42 7.68
C GLU A 122 22.83 56.22 9.20
N ALA A 123 23.83 56.61 9.96
CA ALA A 123 23.85 56.55 11.42
C ALA A 123 22.94 57.58 12.11
N LEU A 124 22.48 58.57 11.39
CA LEU A 124 21.61 59.62 11.88
C LEU A 124 20.19 59.49 11.34
N SER A 125 19.21 60.08 12.01
CA SER A 125 17.84 60.15 11.51
C SER A 125 17.78 60.76 10.11
N GLN A 126 16.90 60.27 9.26
CA GLN A 126 16.72 60.80 7.92
C GLN A 126 16.27 62.27 7.89
N ASN A 127 15.66 62.73 8.96
CA ASN A 127 15.31 64.13 9.14
C ASN A 127 16.56 65.04 9.26
N SER A 128 17.76 64.49 9.43
CA SER A 128 19.02 65.22 9.35
C SER A 128 19.37 65.66 7.90
N ARG A 129 18.74 65.04 6.90
CA ARG A 129 18.92 65.44 5.49
C ARG A 129 18.19 66.72 5.20
N PRO A 130 18.79 67.70 4.44
CA PRO A 130 18.14 68.94 4.07
C PRO A 130 16.84 68.71 3.28
N LEU A 131 16.77 67.67 2.46
CA LEU A 131 15.59 67.30 1.69
C LEU A 131 15.39 65.79 1.76
N PRO A 132 14.14 65.29 1.83
CA PRO A 132 13.83 63.85 1.82
C PRO A 132 14.02 63.26 0.41
N SER A 133 15.24 62.88 0.08
CA SER A 133 15.65 62.28 -1.20
C SER A 133 16.58 61.10 -0.98
N ARG A 134 16.69 60.24 -2.01
CA ARG A 134 17.66 59.17 -2.05
C ARG A 134 19.11 59.60 -2.03
N ALA A 135 19.37 60.79 -2.63
CA ALA A 135 20.67 61.45 -2.61
C ALA A 135 20.70 62.56 -1.53
N TYR A 136 21.91 62.89 -1.09
CA TYR A 136 22.11 64.06 -0.24
C TYR A 136 22.11 65.29 -1.13
N LEU A 137 21.19 66.25 -0.85
CA LEU A 137 20.97 67.48 -1.61
C LEU A 137 21.32 68.70 -0.75
N PHE A 138 22.37 69.38 -1.10
CA PHE A 138 22.79 70.55 -0.39
C PHE A 138 22.55 71.83 -1.29
N SER A 139 21.68 72.67 -0.88
CA SER A 139 21.40 73.92 -1.62
C SER A 139 22.64 74.82 -1.70
N GLN A 140 22.92 75.32 -2.87
CA GLN A 140 23.97 76.30 -3.06
C GLN A 140 23.30 77.72 -3.17
N PRO A 141 23.80 78.69 -2.43
CA PRO A 141 23.26 80.03 -2.53
C PRO A 141 23.41 80.70 -3.95
N ASN A 142 22.45 81.54 -4.33
CA ASN A 142 22.38 82.13 -5.62
C ASN A 142 22.68 83.71 -5.56
N ASP A 143 23.54 84.02 -4.60
CA ASP A 143 23.89 85.45 -4.33
C ASP A 143 25.07 86.02 -5.14
N GLY A 144 25.52 85.18 -6.10
CA GLY A 144 26.60 85.62 -7.00
C GLY A 144 27.98 85.49 -6.38
N GLN A 145 28.16 84.78 -5.24
CA GLN A 145 29.47 84.59 -4.62
C GLN A 145 29.96 83.14 -4.77
N ALA A 146 31.25 82.97 -5.03
CA ALA A 146 31.87 81.64 -5.08
C ALA A 146 32.02 81.07 -3.66
N ARG A 147 31.85 79.71 -3.50
CA ARG A 147 31.98 79.04 -2.21
C ARG A 147 32.95 77.92 -2.27
N GLU A 148 33.47 77.56 -1.11
CA GLU A 148 34.22 76.35 -0.89
C GLU A 148 33.40 75.40 -0.04
N VAL A 149 33.26 74.17 -0.50
CA VAL A 149 32.54 73.14 0.21
C VAL A 149 33.50 72.04 0.56
N TYR A 150 33.46 71.58 1.82
CA TYR A 150 34.18 70.41 2.31
C TYR A 150 33.14 69.37 2.78
N ILE A 151 33.36 68.11 2.38
CA ILE A 151 32.49 67.02 2.79
C ILE A 151 33.37 65.92 3.36
N ARG A 152 33.17 65.61 4.63
CA ARG A 152 33.78 64.42 5.27
C ARG A 152 32.80 63.28 5.24
N MET A 153 33.26 62.13 4.80
CA MET A 153 32.47 60.91 4.76
C MET A 153 33.24 59.78 5.43
N THR A 154 32.51 59.01 6.24
CA THR A 154 33.03 57.73 6.82
C THR A 154 32.01 56.64 6.58
N SER A 155 32.51 55.45 6.27
CA SER A 155 31.66 54.25 6.12
C SER A 155 32.47 52.99 6.38
N ASN A 156 31.91 52.06 7.11
CA ASN A 156 32.48 50.74 7.32
C ASN A 156 32.23 49.77 6.14
N HIS A 157 31.46 50.23 5.15
CA HIS A 157 31.08 49.48 3.96
C HIS A 157 31.79 50.00 2.71
N ALA A 158 31.83 49.24 1.65
CA ALA A 158 32.27 49.72 0.36
C ALA A 158 31.38 50.90 -0.06
N LEU A 159 32.01 52.02 -0.28
CA LEU A 159 31.35 53.27 -0.57
C LEU A 159 31.40 53.55 -2.09
N MET A 160 30.27 53.46 -2.72
CA MET A 160 30.08 53.96 -4.08
C MET A 160 29.44 55.35 -4.01
N MET A 161 30.10 56.31 -4.51
CA MET A 161 29.60 57.67 -4.50
C MET A 161 29.53 58.28 -5.90
N TRP A 162 28.52 59.02 -6.11
CA TRP A 162 28.35 59.81 -7.33
C TRP A 162 27.92 61.26 -6.97
N PHE A 163 28.54 62.22 -7.54
CA PHE A 163 28.32 63.61 -7.17
C PHE A 163 28.36 64.52 -8.38
N LYS A 164 27.57 65.55 -8.35
CA LYS A 164 27.53 66.64 -9.35
C LYS A 164 26.80 67.88 -8.80
N VAL A 165 26.96 69.03 -9.41
CA VAL A 165 26.11 70.16 -9.16
C VAL A 165 25.05 70.17 -10.24
N ILE A 166 23.80 70.36 -9.86
CA ILE A 166 22.62 70.29 -10.72
C ILE A 166 21.76 71.55 -10.52
N ASN A 167 21.12 72.01 -11.59
CA ASN A 167 20.10 73.00 -11.51
C ASN A 167 18.70 72.43 -11.22
N GLU A 168 17.70 73.19 -10.98
CA GLU A 168 16.36 72.81 -10.65
C GLU A 168 15.72 71.91 -11.75
N ALA A 169 15.95 72.21 -13.02
CA ALA A 169 15.44 71.42 -14.14
C ALA A 169 16.10 70.02 -14.22
N GLU A 170 17.39 69.97 -13.91
CA GLU A 170 18.12 68.65 -13.84
C GLU A 170 17.71 67.85 -12.63
N LEU A 171 17.33 68.51 -11.51
CA LEU A 171 16.84 67.79 -10.32
C LEU A 171 15.62 66.93 -10.66
N VAL A 172 14.66 67.43 -11.41
CA VAL A 172 13.46 66.68 -11.86
C VAL A 172 13.83 65.55 -12.80
N THR A 173 14.87 65.75 -13.65
CA THR A 173 15.29 64.67 -14.57
C THR A 173 16.04 63.54 -13.88
N GLN A 174 16.65 63.81 -12.71
CA GLN A 174 17.32 62.78 -11.91
C GLN A 174 16.35 61.76 -11.26
N GLU A 175 15.06 62.09 -11.20
CA GLU A 175 14.02 61.17 -10.71
C GLU A 175 13.58 60.09 -11.75
N LYS A 176 13.92 60.27 -13.07
CA LYS A 176 13.54 59.32 -14.11
C LYS A 176 13.95 57.86 -13.82
N PRO A 177 15.16 57.54 -13.32
CA PRO A 177 15.51 56.17 -12.95
C PRO A 177 14.61 55.58 -11.85
N ALA A 178 13.95 56.42 -11.04
CA ALA A 178 13.07 55.95 -9.98
C ALA A 178 11.90 55.11 -10.52
N TYR A 179 11.36 55.44 -11.68
CA TYR A 179 10.28 54.67 -12.32
C TYR A 179 10.74 53.27 -12.72
N LEU A 180 11.97 53.12 -13.21
CA LEU A 180 12.56 51.84 -13.57
C LEU A 180 12.80 50.96 -12.33
N PHE A 181 13.28 51.59 -11.25
CA PHE A 181 13.43 50.88 -9.97
C PHE A 181 12.08 50.45 -9.39
N GLY A 182 11.05 51.31 -9.51
CA GLY A 182 9.69 50.95 -9.11
C GLY A 182 9.13 49.77 -9.91
N ALA A 183 9.36 49.74 -11.22
CA ALA A 183 8.97 48.63 -12.08
C ALA A 183 9.69 47.32 -11.72
N LEU A 184 10.99 47.38 -11.43
CA LEU A 184 11.76 46.20 -10.97
C LEU A 184 11.27 45.69 -9.62
N LEU A 185 11.05 46.56 -8.67
CA LEU A 185 10.53 46.21 -7.35
C LEU A 185 9.15 45.58 -7.48
N GLY A 186 8.25 46.21 -8.27
CA GLY A 186 6.94 45.65 -8.59
C GLY A 186 7.04 44.26 -9.24
N GLY A 187 7.97 44.07 -10.16
CA GLY A 187 8.25 42.78 -10.81
C GLY A 187 8.69 41.69 -9.81
N LEU A 188 9.61 42.03 -8.91
CA LEU A 188 10.05 41.07 -7.86
C LEU A 188 8.92 40.72 -6.89
N LEU A 189 8.11 41.72 -6.48
CA LEU A 189 6.95 41.48 -5.60
C LEU A 189 5.86 40.66 -6.30
N LEU A 190 5.61 40.89 -7.59
CA LEU A 190 4.69 40.07 -8.39
C LEU A 190 5.17 38.62 -8.54
N LEU A 191 6.48 38.39 -8.74
CA LEU A 191 7.05 37.05 -8.78
C LEU A 191 6.94 36.36 -7.42
N ALA A 192 7.15 37.09 -6.32
CA ALA A 192 6.96 36.55 -4.98
C ALA A 192 5.49 36.15 -4.76
N LEU A 193 4.54 37.04 -5.08
CA LEU A 193 3.11 36.78 -4.97
C LEU A 193 2.68 35.61 -5.86
N PHE A 194 3.16 35.56 -7.10
CA PHE A 194 2.88 34.45 -8.01
C PHE A 194 3.31 33.08 -7.42
N ASN A 195 4.51 33.00 -6.84
CA ASN A 195 4.98 31.76 -6.22
C ASN A 195 4.22 31.43 -4.93
N LEU A 196 3.78 32.44 -4.16
CA LEU A 196 2.90 32.21 -2.99
C LEU A 196 1.51 31.74 -3.40
N LEU A 197 0.89 32.35 -4.41
CA LEU A 197 -0.41 31.87 -4.93
C LEU A 197 -0.31 30.46 -5.50
N ARG A 198 0.80 30.14 -6.16
CA ARG A 198 1.07 28.78 -6.63
C ARG A 198 1.12 27.74 -5.51
N MET A 199 1.54 28.14 -4.33
CA MET A 199 1.55 27.26 -3.15
C MET A 199 0.14 26.81 -2.75
N ALA A 200 -0.91 27.60 -3.03
CA ALA A 200 -2.31 27.23 -2.78
C ALA A 200 -2.77 26.05 -3.67
N TYR A 201 -2.31 25.99 -4.92
CA TYR A 201 -2.65 24.92 -5.86
C TYR A 201 -1.67 23.75 -5.84
N SER A 202 -0.44 23.98 -5.42
CA SER A 202 0.63 23.02 -5.38
C SER A 202 1.50 23.26 -4.14
N PRO A 203 1.16 22.69 -2.98
CA PRO A 203 1.81 22.95 -1.70
C PRO A 203 3.20 22.33 -1.66
N THR A 204 4.16 22.92 -2.38
CA THR A 204 5.57 22.51 -2.36
C THR A 204 6.42 23.56 -1.67
N ALA A 205 7.29 23.12 -0.77
CA ALA A 205 8.23 24.00 -0.08
C ALA A 205 9.14 24.77 -1.04
N SER A 206 9.34 24.31 -2.28
CA SER A 206 10.10 25.01 -3.32
C SER A 206 9.47 26.34 -3.70
N ASN A 207 8.13 26.43 -3.73
CA ASN A 207 7.43 27.70 -4.00
C ASN A 207 7.70 28.73 -2.89
N LEU A 208 7.72 28.29 -1.63
CA LEU A 208 7.99 29.16 -0.48
C LEU A 208 9.41 29.70 -0.52
N TRP A 209 10.40 28.84 -0.76
CA TRP A 209 11.80 29.28 -0.87
C TRP A 209 12.00 30.26 -2.03
N LEU A 210 11.36 30.02 -3.16
CA LEU A 210 11.46 30.89 -4.31
C LEU A 210 10.77 32.26 -4.08
N ALA A 211 9.62 32.26 -3.42
CA ALA A 211 8.96 33.50 -3.00
C ALA A 211 9.82 34.28 -2.00
N GLY A 212 10.40 33.58 -1.00
CA GLY A 212 11.32 34.19 -0.03
C GLY A 212 12.56 34.82 -0.69
N MET A 213 13.10 34.16 -1.72
CA MET A 213 14.22 34.71 -2.51
C MET A 213 13.84 36.01 -3.19
N HIS A 214 12.67 36.12 -3.84
CA HIS A 214 12.22 37.34 -4.48
C HIS A 214 11.96 38.47 -3.48
N LEU A 215 11.38 38.15 -2.32
CA LEU A 215 11.18 39.16 -1.24
C LEU A 215 12.51 39.65 -0.69
N ALA A 216 13.47 38.75 -0.48
CA ALA A 216 14.80 39.11 0.00
C ALA A 216 15.55 39.95 -1.02
N LEU A 217 15.46 39.65 -2.33
CA LEU A 217 16.02 40.45 -3.41
C LEU A 217 15.35 41.84 -3.50
N ALA A 218 14.02 41.90 -3.33
CA ALA A 218 13.29 43.18 -3.29
C ALA A 218 13.76 44.05 -2.12
N LEU A 219 13.93 43.48 -0.94
CA LEU A 219 14.45 44.16 0.24
C LEU A 219 15.90 44.62 0.04
N CYS A 220 16.73 43.76 -0.55
CA CYS A 220 18.10 44.07 -0.91
C CYS A 220 18.16 45.23 -1.89
N ALA A 221 17.31 45.25 -2.92
CA ALA A 221 17.23 46.32 -3.88
C ALA A 221 16.82 47.66 -3.23
N THR A 222 15.75 47.65 -2.43
CA THR A 222 15.25 48.89 -1.75
C THR A 222 16.29 49.50 -0.82
N SER A 223 17.04 48.64 -0.10
CA SER A 223 18.12 49.08 0.79
C SER A 223 19.31 49.68 0.01
N ASN A 224 19.75 49.02 -1.08
CA ASN A 224 20.90 49.51 -1.87
C ASN A 224 20.61 50.81 -2.63
N ILE A 225 19.33 51.06 -2.96
CA ILE A 225 18.91 52.26 -3.69
C ILE A 225 18.59 53.42 -2.74
N GLY A 226 18.50 53.15 -1.43
CA GLY A 226 18.14 54.16 -0.44
C GLY A 226 16.65 54.52 -0.39
N LEU A 227 15.78 53.70 -0.97
CA LEU A 227 14.33 53.94 -0.98
C LEU A 227 13.70 53.85 0.42
N LEU A 228 14.26 53.00 1.30
CA LEU A 228 13.80 52.89 2.69
C LEU A 228 13.93 54.21 3.43
N ALA A 229 14.97 55.00 3.15
CA ALA A 229 15.16 56.28 3.74
C ALA A 229 14.05 57.30 3.37
N VAL A 230 13.48 57.15 2.18
CA VAL A 230 12.38 58.01 1.70
C VAL A 230 11.04 57.55 2.29
N TRP A 231 10.84 56.26 2.43
CA TRP A 231 9.55 55.70 2.90
C TRP A 231 9.36 55.73 4.41
N LEU A 232 10.48 55.69 5.17
CA LEU A 232 10.46 55.59 6.64
C LEU A 232 11.45 56.63 7.25
N PRO A 233 11.21 57.95 7.06
CA PRO A 233 12.17 59.00 7.37
C PRO A 233 12.42 59.22 8.86
N GLU A 234 11.50 58.82 9.73
CA GLU A 234 11.60 59.06 11.19
C GLU A 234 12.51 58.07 11.90
N GLN A 235 12.82 56.93 11.28
CA GLN A 235 13.63 55.88 11.92
C GLN A 235 15.05 55.89 11.36
N SER A 236 16.05 55.77 12.26
CA SER A 236 17.42 55.49 11.86
C SER A 236 17.56 53.99 11.52
N TYR A 237 17.81 53.67 10.26
CA TYR A 237 18.08 52.29 9.82
C TYR A 237 19.52 52.15 9.44
N ASN A 238 20.11 51.01 9.85
CA ASN A 238 21.35 50.59 9.23
C ASN A 238 21.02 49.94 7.86
N GLN A 239 20.85 50.76 6.83
CA GLN A 239 20.52 50.32 5.47
C GLN A 239 21.56 49.35 4.92
N SER A 240 22.81 49.59 5.24
CA SER A 240 23.92 48.71 4.83
C SER A 240 23.80 47.33 5.42
N LEU A 241 23.48 47.25 6.72
CA LEU A 241 23.28 45.96 7.39
C LEU A 241 22.06 45.21 6.80
N LEU A 242 20.96 45.93 6.56
CA LEU A 242 19.75 45.35 5.98
C LEU A 242 19.97 44.88 4.54
N ALA A 243 20.77 45.60 3.74
CA ALA A 243 21.15 45.16 2.40
C ALA A 243 21.97 43.89 2.44
N ASP A 244 22.93 43.80 3.35
CA ASP A 244 23.81 42.64 3.46
C ASP A 244 23.08 41.40 4.01
N LEU A 245 22.25 41.56 5.03
CA LEU A 245 21.41 40.46 5.57
C LEU A 245 20.37 40.00 4.55
N SER A 246 19.77 40.89 3.77
CA SER A 246 18.80 40.51 2.74
C SER A 246 19.46 39.80 1.55
N ALA A 247 20.72 40.14 1.23
CA ALA A 247 21.50 39.41 0.23
C ALA A 247 21.79 37.97 0.68
N LEU A 248 22.21 37.78 1.94
CA LEU A 248 22.39 36.46 2.53
C LEU A 248 21.09 35.66 2.61
N ALA A 249 19.98 36.31 2.98
CA ALA A 249 18.66 35.69 2.99
C ALA A 249 18.24 35.22 1.58
N ALA A 250 18.54 35.97 0.53
CA ALA A 250 18.30 35.54 -0.85
C ALA A 250 19.15 34.32 -1.21
N GLY A 251 20.42 34.25 -0.78
CA GLY A 251 21.30 33.09 -0.94
C GLY A 251 20.76 31.84 -0.20
N LEU A 252 20.34 32.02 1.05
CA LEU A 252 19.71 30.94 1.84
C LEU A 252 18.45 30.41 1.16
N CYS A 253 17.62 31.30 0.65
CA CYS A 253 16.41 30.92 -0.08
C CYS A 253 16.75 30.17 -1.38
N ALA A 254 17.78 30.58 -2.11
CA ALA A 254 18.25 29.89 -3.31
C ALA A 254 18.78 28.49 -3.01
N LEU A 255 19.55 28.32 -1.91
CA LEU A 255 20.00 27.01 -1.44
C LEU A 255 18.83 26.13 -0.98
N GLY A 256 17.91 26.68 -0.20
CA GLY A 256 16.70 25.97 0.24
C GLY A 256 15.82 25.52 -0.93
N PHE A 257 15.67 26.40 -1.95
CA PHE A 257 15.03 26.04 -3.22
C PHE A 257 15.75 24.90 -3.92
N THR A 258 17.06 24.96 -4.04
CA THR A 258 17.89 23.94 -4.71
C THR A 258 17.80 22.58 -4.01
N LEU A 259 17.90 22.55 -2.68
CA LEU A 259 17.77 21.34 -1.88
C LEU A 259 16.39 20.67 -2.08
N ARG A 260 15.34 21.46 -2.19
CA ARG A 260 13.98 20.95 -2.42
C ARG A 260 13.71 20.60 -3.88
N PHE A 261 14.27 21.39 -4.80
CA PHE A 261 14.11 21.13 -6.23
C PHE A 261 14.74 19.81 -6.66
N PHE A 262 15.90 19.47 -6.15
CA PHE A 262 16.62 18.24 -6.45
C PHE A 262 16.43 17.13 -5.41
N HIS A 263 15.42 17.22 -4.52
CA HIS A 263 15.27 16.31 -3.38
C HIS A 263 15.31 14.83 -3.78
N GLY A 264 14.62 14.41 -4.84
CA GLY A 264 14.60 13.04 -5.32
C GLY A 264 15.95 12.57 -5.86
N THR A 265 16.55 13.36 -6.74
CA THR A 265 17.84 13.05 -7.39
C THR A 265 19.04 13.20 -6.45
N LEU A 266 18.97 14.09 -5.45
CA LEU A 266 19.99 14.23 -4.40
C LEU A 266 19.97 13.08 -3.39
N ALA A 267 18.90 12.28 -3.34
CA ALA A 267 18.87 11.10 -2.49
C ALA A 267 19.93 10.08 -2.90
N GLU A 268 20.21 9.97 -4.19
CA GLU A 268 21.24 9.10 -4.77
C GLU A 268 22.67 9.66 -4.58
N HIS A 269 22.82 10.98 -4.37
CA HIS A 269 24.11 11.68 -4.28
C HIS A 269 24.28 12.35 -2.92
N SER A 270 24.56 11.55 -1.88
CA SER A 270 24.66 12.02 -0.50
C SER A 270 25.70 13.14 -0.30
N ALA A 271 26.85 13.08 -0.97
CA ALA A 271 27.90 14.08 -0.87
C ALA A 271 27.46 15.49 -1.30
N LEU A 272 26.76 15.60 -2.44
CA LEU A 272 26.26 16.92 -2.93
C LEU A 272 25.24 17.52 -1.98
N ARG A 273 24.40 16.68 -1.40
CA ARG A 273 23.40 17.10 -0.39
C ARG A 273 24.07 17.63 0.86
N HIS A 274 25.20 17.01 1.30
CA HIS A 274 25.94 17.50 2.46
C HIS A 274 26.64 18.83 2.16
N VAL A 275 27.20 19.01 0.97
CA VAL A 275 27.79 20.29 0.56
C VAL A 275 26.77 21.41 0.63
N LEU A 276 25.58 21.26 0.02
CA LEU A 276 24.53 22.29 0.07
C LEU A 276 24.05 22.57 1.50
N ARG A 277 23.95 21.55 2.35
CA ARG A 277 23.56 21.73 3.77
C ARG A 277 24.62 22.43 4.57
N ALA A 278 25.89 22.11 4.33
CA ALA A 278 27.01 22.78 4.97
C ALA A 278 27.08 24.25 4.57
N GLU A 279 26.90 24.56 3.28
CA GLU A 279 26.82 25.93 2.77
C GLU A 279 25.65 26.70 3.37
N PHE A 280 24.47 26.08 3.45
CA PHE A 280 23.30 26.66 4.11
C PHE A 280 23.58 27.01 5.58
N LEU A 281 24.23 26.11 6.31
CA LEU A 281 24.61 26.33 7.70
C LEU A 281 25.64 27.47 7.86
N VAL A 282 26.66 27.49 7.00
CA VAL A 282 27.70 28.53 7.02
C VAL A 282 27.09 29.91 6.79
N ILE A 283 26.22 30.04 5.79
CA ILE A 283 25.53 31.31 5.50
C ILE A 283 24.59 31.70 6.65
N SER A 284 23.87 30.75 7.24
CA SER A 284 23.01 31.03 8.38
C SER A 284 23.80 31.53 9.59
N LEU A 285 24.94 30.91 9.90
CA LEU A 285 25.83 31.34 10.97
C LEU A 285 26.43 32.71 10.69
N ALA A 286 26.85 32.95 9.43
CA ALA A 286 27.38 34.25 9.02
C ALA A 286 26.32 35.35 9.14
N ALA A 287 25.10 35.12 8.71
CA ALA A 287 23.99 36.05 8.86
C ALA A 287 23.70 36.38 10.33
N ALA A 288 23.66 35.33 11.19
CA ALA A 288 23.52 35.54 12.64
C ALA A 288 24.69 36.35 13.23
N MET A 289 25.92 35.99 12.91
CA MET A 289 27.11 36.71 13.37
C MET A 289 27.06 38.21 12.94
N ILE A 290 26.74 38.49 11.68
CA ILE A 290 26.64 39.85 11.18
C ILE A 290 25.53 40.63 11.89
N ALA A 291 24.37 40.01 12.13
CA ALA A 291 23.26 40.63 12.84
C ALA A 291 23.60 41.03 14.27
N PHE A 292 24.39 40.22 14.99
CA PHE A 292 24.70 40.42 16.40
C PHE A 292 25.99 41.21 16.68
N THR A 293 26.99 41.13 15.81
CA THR A 293 28.33 41.67 16.09
C THR A 293 28.69 42.99 15.36
N GLY A 294 27.97 43.32 14.27
CA GLY A 294 28.26 44.52 13.50
C GLY A 294 29.73 44.58 12.96
N LEU A 295 30.35 43.47 12.62
CA LEU A 295 31.74 43.34 12.20
C LEU A 295 32.07 44.29 11.03
N PHE A 296 33.20 45.02 11.17
CA PHE A 296 33.69 46.01 10.20
C PHE A 296 33.84 45.48 8.76
N TRP A 297 34.24 44.24 8.58
CA TRP A 297 34.53 43.65 7.26
C TRP A 297 33.47 42.64 6.78
N HIS A 298 32.27 42.68 7.36
CA HIS A 298 31.21 41.73 7.01
C HIS A 298 30.77 41.80 5.56
N SER A 299 30.87 42.94 4.89
CA SER A 299 30.51 43.03 3.47
C SER A 299 31.34 42.16 2.55
N TRP A 300 32.65 41.98 2.83
CA TRP A 300 33.52 41.07 2.07
C TRP A 300 33.11 39.62 2.27
N LEU A 301 32.74 39.28 3.49
CA LEU A 301 32.20 37.94 3.81
C LEU A 301 30.89 37.69 3.06
N VAL A 302 29.99 38.68 3.03
CA VAL A 302 28.72 38.59 2.29
C VAL A 302 28.96 38.35 0.79
N TYR A 303 29.83 39.14 0.18
CA TYR A 303 30.16 38.97 -1.25
C TYR A 303 30.78 37.61 -1.53
N GLY A 304 31.71 37.16 -0.68
CA GLY A 304 32.33 35.85 -0.80
C GLY A 304 31.28 34.70 -0.73
N LEU A 305 30.34 34.76 0.20
CA LEU A 305 29.30 33.79 0.36
C LEU A 305 28.28 33.80 -0.79
N VAL A 306 27.92 34.98 -1.29
CA VAL A 306 27.03 35.13 -2.47
C VAL A 306 27.71 34.56 -3.74
N ILE A 307 29.00 34.82 -3.93
CA ILE A 307 29.76 34.24 -5.03
C ILE A 307 29.84 32.71 -4.90
N MET A 308 30.12 32.19 -3.70
CA MET A 308 30.15 30.76 -3.44
C MET A 308 28.82 30.10 -3.85
N THR A 309 27.68 30.64 -3.39
CA THR A 309 26.35 30.15 -3.76
C THR A 309 26.09 30.24 -5.26
N GLY A 310 26.56 31.34 -5.89
CA GLY A 310 26.49 31.58 -7.34
C GLY A 310 27.26 30.54 -8.16
N VAL A 311 28.28 29.89 -7.60
CA VAL A 311 29.06 28.88 -8.28
C VAL A 311 28.55 27.47 -7.97
N THR A 312 28.22 27.19 -6.71
CA THR A 312 27.85 25.84 -6.27
C THR A 312 26.52 25.38 -6.88
N ILE A 313 25.49 26.25 -6.89
CA ILE A 313 24.17 25.87 -7.41
C ILE A 313 24.19 25.54 -8.91
N PRO A 314 24.76 26.38 -9.81
CA PRO A 314 24.86 26.05 -11.24
C PRO A 314 25.66 24.79 -11.51
N LEU A 315 26.76 24.57 -10.76
CA LEU A 315 27.56 23.37 -10.91
C LEU A 315 26.76 22.11 -10.59
N ILE A 316 26.03 22.10 -9.48
CA ILE A 316 25.16 20.99 -9.08
C ILE A 316 24.02 20.80 -10.10
N ALA A 317 23.39 21.88 -10.54
CA ALA A 317 22.35 21.83 -11.56
C ALA A 317 22.90 21.28 -12.89
N PHE A 318 24.12 21.64 -13.28
CA PHE A 318 24.77 21.12 -14.48
C PHE A 318 25.07 19.62 -14.38
N MET A 319 25.53 19.15 -13.22
CA MET A 319 25.75 17.71 -12.99
C MET A 319 24.45 16.91 -13.14
N HIS A 320 23.35 17.39 -12.56
CA HIS A 320 22.04 16.73 -12.68
C HIS A 320 21.48 16.81 -14.11
N TRP A 321 21.71 17.90 -14.82
CA TRP A 321 21.36 18.01 -16.24
C TRP A 321 22.10 16.99 -17.09
N ARG A 322 23.43 16.84 -16.90
CA ARG A 322 24.22 15.79 -17.57
C ARG A 322 23.78 14.38 -17.21
N ALA A 323 23.30 14.15 -16.00
CA ALA A 323 22.69 12.89 -15.58
C ALA A 323 21.28 12.62 -16.14
N GLY A 324 20.77 13.49 -17.02
CA GLY A 324 19.49 13.31 -17.72
C GLY A 324 18.29 14.07 -17.12
N TYR A 325 18.45 14.76 -16.00
CA TYR A 325 17.35 15.51 -15.38
C TYR A 325 17.07 16.82 -16.12
N GLN A 326 16.14 16.80 -17.07
CA GLN A 326 15.86 17.89 -18.01
C GLN A 326 15.49 19.23 -17.36
N PRO A 327 14.70 19.33 -16.28
CA PRO A 327 14.37 20.62 -15.66
C PRO A 327 15.59 21.40 -15.14
N ALA A 328 16.70 20.73 -14.84
CA ALA A 328 17.92 21.37 -14.36
C ALA A 328 18.54 22.33 -15.38
N ARG A 329 18.32 22.14 -16.68
CA ARG A 329 18.85 23.02 -17.76
C ARG A 329 18.44 24.48 -17.60
N LEU A 330 17.21 24.74 -17.14
CA LEU A 330 16.71 26.07 -16.91
C LEU A 330 17.37 26.73 -15.70
N ILE A 331 17.66 25.97 -14.65
CA ILE A 331 18.41 26.47 -13.49
C ILE A 331 19.82 26.86 -13.91
N VAL A 332 20.51 26.01 -14.69
CA VAL A 332 21.84 26.32 -15.23
C VAL A 332 21.79 27.62 -16.06
N ALA A 333 20.84 27.74 -16.98
CA ALA A 333 20.71 28.94 -17.84
C ALA A 333 20.43 30.20 -17.02
N GLY A 334 19.48 30.17 -16.08
CA GLY A 334 19.12 31.31 -15.24
C GLY A 334 20.28 31.80 -14.38
N LEU A 335 20.99 30.85 -13.75
CA LEU A 335 22.12 31.19 -12.87
C LEU A 335 23.39 31.60 -13.65
N LEU A 336 23.61 31.06 -14.85
CA LEU A 336 24.69 31.55 -15.71
C LEU A 336 24.45 33.02 -16.11
N ILE A 337 23.21 33.38 -16.46
CA ILE A 337 22.83 34.76 -16.77
C ILE A 337 23.07 35.64 -15.52
N PHE A 338 22.65 35.20 -14.34
CA PHE A 338 22.86 35.93 -13.10
C PHE A 338 24.36 36.15 -12.80
N ASN A 339 25.19 35.09 -12.90
CA ASN A 339 26.62 35.15 -12.65
C ASN A 339 27.34 36.04 -13.66
N LEU A 340 26.93 36.02 -14.93
CA LEU A 340 27.48 36.89 -15.95
C LEU A 340 27.15 38.39 -15.64
N GLY A 341 25.91 38.68 -15.22
CA GLY A 341 25.52 40.01 -14.76
C GLY A 341 26.27 40.44 -13.49
N PHE A 342 26.49 39.50 -12.56
CA PHE A 342 27.27 39.79 -11.34
C PHE A 342 28.77 40.00 -11.64
N ALA A 343 29.34 39.27 -12.61
CA ALA A 343 30.74 39.45 -13.02
C ALA A 343 31.05 40.88 -13.53
N VAL A 344 30.07 41.57 -14.12
CA VAL A 344 30.20 42.99 -14.52
C VAL A 344 30.36 43.88 -13.30
N LEU A 345 29.86 43.50 -12.14
CA LEU A 345 29.99 44.27 -10.89
C LEU A 345 31.41 44.16 -10.28
N ILE A 346 32.12 43.09 -10.50
CA ILE A 346 33.44 42.85 -9.89
C ILE A 346 34.45 43.94 -10.17
N PRO A 347 34.68 44.40 -11.42
CA PRO A 347 35.61 45.50 -11.71
C PRO A 347 35.25 46.78 -10.99
N VAL A 348 33.94 47.06 -10.84
CA VAL A 348 33.48 48.26 -10.16
C VAL A 348 33.73 48.23 -8.65
N LEU A 349 33.53 47.03 -8.03
CA LEU A 349 33.88 46.84 -6.61
C LEU A 349 35.35 47.05 -6.31
N PHE A 350 36.24 46.76 -7.28
CA PHE A 350 37.69 46.98 -7.19
C PHE A 350 38.13 48.37 -7.67
N GLY A 351 37.18 49.27 -8.08
CA GLY A 351 37.52 50.62 -8.46
C GLY A 351 38.06 50.78 -9.86
N PHE A 352 37.92 49.76 -10.74
CA PHE A 352 38.51 49.74 -12.07
C PHE A 352 37.67 50.41 -13.16
N ASP A 353 36.43 50.94 -12.87
CA ASP A 353 35.54 51.34 -13.94
C ASP A 353 34.84 52.71 -13.70
N GLN A 354 34.45 53.32 -14.82
CA GLN A 354 33.76 54.63 -14.89
C GLN A 354 32.23 54.46 -15.02
N LEU A 355 31.66 53.27 -14.80
CA LEU A 355 30.26 53.03 -14.94
C LEU A 355 29.42 53.74 -13.86
N ASN A 356 28.26 54.28 -14.27
CA ASN A 356 27.32 54.91 -13.39
C ASN A 356 26.77 53.87 -12.38
N PRO A 357 26.96 54.07 -11.06
CA PRO A 357 26.53 53.13 -10.05
C PRO A 357 25.02 52.83 -10.08
N GLY A 358 24.20 53.81 -10.44
CA GLY A 358 22.73 53.62 -10.52
C GLY A 358 22.34 52.63 -11.62
N TRP A 359 22.95 52.76 -12.81
CA TRP A 359 22.69 51.81 -13.89
C TRP A 359 23.23 50.41 -13.58
N LEU A 360 24.33 50.32 -12.88
CA LEU A 360 24.90 49.07 -12.46
C LEU A 360 23.98 48.33 -11.51
N VAL A 361 23.46 48.99 -10.50
CA VAL A 361 22.50 48.44 -9.56
C VAL A 361 21.21 48.01 -10.28
N LEU A 362 20.70 48.86 -11.20
CA LEU A 362 19.54 48.58 -12.02
C LEU A 362 19.73 47.32 -12.87
N SER A 363 20.89 47.15 -13.52
CA SER A 363 21.20 46.01 -14.37
C SER A 363 21.28 44.71 -13.55
N LEU A 364 21.93 44.76 -12.38
CA LEU A 364 22.06 43.59 -11.50
C LEU A 364 20.69 43.08 -11.02
N PHE A 365 19.82 43.96 -10.58
CA PHE A 365 18.49 43.57 -10.14
C PHE A 365 17.56 43.19 -11.30
N SER A 366 17.75 43.73 -12.50
CA SER A 366 17.05 43.26 -13.71
C SER A 366 17.42 41.80 -14.03
N VAL A 367 18.71 41.50 -13.97
CA VAL A 367 19.23 40.13 -14.20
C VAL A 367 18.76 39.18 -13.09
N ALA A 368 18.74 39.63 -11.83
CA ALA A 368 18.22 38.86 -10.73
C ALA A 368 16.71 38.56 -10.89
N MET A 369 15.92 39.51 -11.34
CA MET A 369 14.49 39.34 -11.65
C MET A 369 14.28 38.31 -12.77
N LEU A 370 15.08 38.41 -13.84
CA LEU A 370 15.03 37.46 -14.96
C LEU A 370 15.43 36.04 -14.51
N CYS A 371 16.49 35.91 -13.71
CA CYS A 371 16.87 34.65 -13.12
C CYS A 371 15.70 34.05 -12.31
N GLY A 372 15.06 34.83 -11.45
CA GLY A 372 13.91 34.44 -10.68
C GLY A 372 12.73 33.98 -11.54
N LEU A 373 12.46 34.64 -12.66
CA LEU A 373 11.45 34.24 -13.63
C LEU A 373 11.80 32.85 -14.25
N ILE A 374 13.06 32.68 -14.67
CA ILE A 374 13.54 31.40 -15.24
C ILE A 374 13.43 30.27 -14.20
N LEU A 375 13.77 30.50 -12.94
CA LEU A 375 13.62 29.55 -11.87
C LEU A 375 12.15 29.19 -11.62
N SER A 376 11.23 30.15 -11.71
CA SER A 376 9.79 29.92 -11.61
C SER A 376 9.27 29.05 -12.77
N ILE A 377 9.80 29.23 -13.98
CA ILE A 377 9.51 28.39 -15.16
C ILE A 377 10.09 26.99 -14.96
N ALA A 378 11.33 26.88 -14.46
CA ALA A 378 11.96 25.57 -14.16
C ALA A 378 11.13 24.77 -13.17
N LEU A 379 10.62 25.41 -12.13
CA LEU A 379 9.73 24.78 -11.16
C LEU A 379 8.41 24.33 -11.79
N SER A 380 7.86 25.11 -12.71
CA SER A 380 6.65 24.75 -13.47
C SER A 380 6.88 23.54 -14.37
N GLU A 381 8.01 23.50 -15.07
CA GLU A 381 8.39 22.36 -15.92
C GLU A 381 8.55 21.09 -15.10
N ARG A 382 9.24 21.17 -13.96
CA ARG A 382 9.37 20.05 -13.02
C ARG A 382 8.01 19.51 -12.55
N GLN A 383 7.11 20.38 -12.14
CA GLN A 383 5.78 19.97 -11.67
C GLN A 383 4.95 19.31 -12.77
N ARG A 384 5.01 19.85 -14.00
CA ARG A 384 4.36 19.21 -15.16
C ARG A 384 4.93 17.84 -15.44
N GLN A 385 6.24 17.69 -15.34
CA GLN A 385 6.88 16.39 -15.55
C GLN A 385 6.41 15.37 -14.51
N ILE A 386 6.42 15.72 -13.21
CA ILE A 386 5.93 14.85 -12.14
C ILE A 386 4.45 14.46 -12.36
N GLN A 387 3.61 15.42 -12.76
CA GLN A 387 2.20 15.13 -13.04
C GLN A 387 2.01 14.19 -14.23
N ASN A 388 2.77 14.41 -15.32
CA ASN A 388 2.71 13.55 -16.49
C ASN A 388 3.18 12.12 -16.17
N ASP A 389 4.30 12.00 -15.42
CA ASP A 389 4.83 10.68 -15.01
C ASP A 389 3.81 9.94 -14.14
N THR A 390 3.18 10.65 -13.17
CA THR A 390 2.12 10.10 -12.32
C THR A 390 0.88 9.68 -13.12
N LEU A 391 0.45 10.49 -14.09
CA LEU A 391 -0.68 10.16 -14.97
C LEU A 391 -0.36 8.95 -15.84
N THR A 392 0.84 8.91 -16.43
CA THR A 392 1.27 7.78 -17.26
C THR A 392 1.32 6.49 -16.45
N GLN A 393 1.84 6.55 -15.22
CA GLN A 393 1.86 5.41 -14.33
C GLN A 393 0.44 4.94 -13.99
N ARG A 394 -0.46 5.84 -13.58
CA ARG A 394 -1.86 5.50 -13.27
C ARG A 394 -2.62 4.93 -14.46
N THR A 395 -2.39 5.48 -15.66
CA THR A 395 -3.04 4.96 -16.87
C THR A 395 -2.50 3.58 -17.24
N SER A 396 -1.21 3.31 -17.03
CA SER A 396 -0.61 2.00 -17.23
C SER A 396 -1.15 0.97 -16.22
N GLU A 397 -1.22 1.34 -14.94
CA GLU A 397 -1.80 0.48 -13.88
C GLU A 397 -3.29 0.18 -14.15
N ALA A 398 -4.06 1.19 -14.55
CA ALA A 398 -5.47 1.03 -14.90
C ALA A 398 -5.66 0.14 -16.14
N ALA A 399 -4.79 0.27 -17.15
CA ALA A 399 -4.83 -0.56 -18.36
C ALA A 399 -4.54 -2.03 -18.02
N ILE A 400 -3.51 -2.31 -17.21
CA ILE A 400 -3.17 -3.67 -16.75
C ILE A 400 -4.33 -4.26 -15.93
N SER A 401 -4.90 -3.49 -15.01
CA SER A 401 -6.05 -3.94 -14.22
C SER A 401 -7.27 -4.24 -15.07
N ALA A 402 -7.57 -3.40 -16.08
CA ALA A 402 -8.67 -3.62 -17.00
C ALA A 402 -8.45 -4.86 -17.88
N GLU A 403 -7.21 -5.10 -18.34
CA GLU A 403 -6.85 -6.28 -19.09
C GLU A 403 -7.03 -7.56 -18.29
N LEU A 404 -6.54 -7.58 -17.03
CA LEU A 404 -6.69 -8.72 -16.12
C LEU A 404 -8.18 -9.01 -15.83
N LYS A 405 -8.97 -7.97 -15.60
CA LYS A 405 -10.41 -8.11 -15.36
C LYS A 405 -11.14 -8.66 -16.59
N ALA A 406 -10.88 -8.11 -17.78
CA ALA A 406 -11.49 -8.60 -19.01
C ALA A 406 -11.14 -10.07 -19.29
N LYS A 407 -9.90 -10.47 -18.98
CA LYS A 407 -9.43 -11.86 -19.11
C LYS A 407 -10.14 -12.79 -18.14
N ALA A 408 -10.34 -12.36 -16.88
CA ALA A 408 -11.06 -13.14 -15.88
C ALA A 408 -12.54 -13.31 -16.25
N GLU A 409 -13.21 -12.24 -16.71
CA GLU A 409 -14.60 -12.30 -17.19
C GLU A 409 -14.75 -13.22 -18.40
N PHE A 410 -13.81 -13.15 -19.37
CA PHE A 410 -13.80 -14.04 -20.53
C PHE A 410 -13.68 -15.50 -20.13
N LEU A 411 -12.72 -15.84 -19.24
CA LEU A 411 -12.54 -17.22 -18.77
C LEU A 411 -13.73 -17.70 -17.94
N ALA A 412 -14.35 -16.85 -17.14
CA ALA A 412 -15.57 -17.19 -16.40
C ALA A 412 -16.72 -17.54 -17.35
N LYS A 413 -16.90 -16.77 -18.43
CA LYS A 413 -17.90 -17.06 -19.46
C LYS A 413 -17.64 -18.38 -20.19
N ILE A 414 -16.39 -18.60 -20.62
CA ILE A 414 -15.99 -19.87 -21.30
C ILE A 414 -16.21 -21.06 -20.38
N SER A 415 -15.87 -20.95 -19.10
CA SER A 415 -16.11 -22.04 -18.16
C SER A 415 -17.60 -22.38 -18.03
N HIS A 416 -18.46 -21.38 -17.96
CA HIS A 416 -19.89 -21.61 -17.90
C HIS A 416 -20.38 -22.31 -19.17
N GLU A 417 -19.92 -21.86 -20.35
CA GLU A 417 -20.29 -22.45 -21.65
C GLU A 417 -19.77 -23.88 -21.86
N ILE A 418 -18.65 -24.25 -21.21
CA ILE A 418 -18.12 -25.64 -21.24
C ILE A 418 -18.79 -26.48 -20.15
N ARG A 419 -19.06 -25.95 -18.97
CA ARG A 419 -19.66 -26.67 -17.85
C ARG A 419 -21.05 -27.23 -18.23
N THR A 420 -21.87 -26.46 -18.91
CA THR A 420 -23.23 -26.87 -19.28
C THR A 420 -23.27 -28.15 -20.12
N PRO A 421 -22.57 -28.28 -21.29
CA PRO A 421 -22.57 -29.54 -22.05
C PRO A 421 -21.89 -30.67 -21.30
N MET A 422 -20.84 -30.39 -20.49
CA MET A 422 -20.13 -31.40 -19.72
C MET A 422 -21.00 -32.01 -18.61
N ASN A 423 -21.76 -31.19 -17.90
CA ASN A 423 -22.73 -31.69 -16.92
C ASN A 423 -23.81 -32.57 -17.60
N GLY A 424 -24.20 -32.22 -18.84
CA GLY A 424 -25.09 -33.05 -19.63
C GLY A 424 -24.48 -34.43 -19.94
N VAL A 425 -23.20 -34.46 -20.36
CA VAL A 425 -22.48 -35.74 -20.62
C VAL A 425 -22.37 -36.58 -19.36
N LEU A 426 -21.95 -35.94 -18.23
CA LEU A 426 -21.79 -36.63 -16.96
C LEU A 426 -23.11 -37.18 -16.41
N GLY A 427 -24.18 -36.36 -16.45
CA GLY A 427 -25.51 -36.83 -16.06
C GLY A 427 -26.03 -37.98 -16.91
N MET A 428 -25.77 -37.99 -18.22
CA MET A 428 -26.15 -39.11 -19.10
C MET A 428 -25.32 -40.36 -18.86
N THR A 429 -24.00 -40.20 -18.57
CA THR A 429 -23.14 -41.35 -18.20
C THR A 429 -23.54 -41.93 -16.85
N GLU A 430 -23.95 -41.13 -15.87
CA GLU A 430 -24.42 -41.58 -14.55
C GLU A 430 -25.77 -42.34 -14.68
N LEU A 431 -26.68 -41.83 -15.52
CA LEU A 431 -27.91 -42.53 -15.84
C LEU A 431 -27.66 -43.88 -16.51
N LEU A 432 -26.71 -43.94 -17.46
CA LEU A 432 -26.31 -45.16 -18.13
C LEU A 432 -25.71 -46.19 -17.17
N LEU A 433 -24.83 -45.74 -16.25
CA LEU A 433 -24.24 -46.62 -15.20
C LEU A 433 -25.30 -47.25 -14.28
N GLY A 434 -26.46 -46.58 -14.17
CA GLY A 434 -27.63 -47.11 -13.44
C GLY A 434 -28.51 -48.13 -14.20
N THR A 435 -28.17 -48.42 -15.47
CA THR A 435 -28.90 -49.40 -16.27
C THR A 435 -28.13 -50.75 -16.33
N PRO A 436 -28.77 -51.87 -16.73
CA PRO A 436 -28.08 -53.13 -16.93
C PRO A 436 -27.15 -53.02 -18.16
N LEU A 437 -25.84 -52.84 -17.92
CA LEU A 437 -24.77 -52.79 -18.89
C LEU A 437 -23.93 -54.04 -18.86
N SER A 438 -23.42 -54.50 -20.03
CA SER A 438 -22.35 -55.47 -20.07
C SER A 438 -21.06 -54.92 -19.45
N ALA A 439 -20.15 -55.79 -18.96
CA ALA A 439 -18.89 -55.36 -18.32
C ALA A 439 -18.09 -54.40 -19.19
N LYS A 440 -18.01 -54.67 -20.51
CA LYS A 440 -17.30 -53.79 -21.47
C LYS A 440 -17.98 -52.42 -21.70
N GLN A 441 -19.29 -52.36 -21.72
CA GLN A 441 -20.05 -51.12 -21.81
C GLN A 441 -19.92 -50.28 -20.54
N ARG A 442 -19.96 -50.94 -19.37
CA ARG A 442 -19.75 -50.26 -18.07
C ARG A 442 -18.37 -49.62 -18.00
N ASP A 443 -17.32 -50.33 -18.41
CA ASP A 443 -15.96 -49.83 -18.47
C ASP A 443 -15.85 -48.58 -19.37
N TYR A 444 -16.45 -48.63 -20.58
CA TYR A 444 -16.45 -47.45 -21.47
C TYR A 444 -17.20 -46.26 -20.89
N VAL A 445 -18.37 -46.47 -20.32
CA VAL A 445 -19.16 -45.40 -19.70
C VAL A 445 -18.42 -44.81 -18.47
N GLN A 446 -17.78 -45.66 -17.71
CA GLN A 446 -16.99 -45.26 -16.53
C GLN A 446 -15.75 -44.41 -16.96
N THR A 447 -15.08 -44.83 -18.04
CA THR A 447 -13.96 -44.04 -18.61
C THR A 447 -14.43 -42.68 -19.10
N ILE A 448 -15.57 -42.59 -19.77
CA ILE A 448 -16.13 -41.31 -20.24
C ILE A 448 -16.52 -40.44 -19.03
N HIS A 449 -17.12 -41.05 -18.00
CA HIS A 449 -17.52 -40.33 -16.79
C HIS A 449 -16.30 -39.79 -16.05
N SER A 450 -15.24 -40.55 -15.87
CA SER A 450 -14.00 -40.12 -15.24
C SER A 450 -13.32 -39.02 -16.01
N ALA A 451 -13.17 -39.14 -17.34
CA ALA A 451 -12.58 -38.14 -18.20
C ALA A 451 -13.37 -36.79 -18.18
N GLY A 452 -14.71 -36.88 -18.12
CA GLY A 452 -15.59 -35.74 -17.99
C GLY A 452 -15.42 -34.99 -16.67
N ASN A 453 -15.30 -35.72 -15.56
CA ASN A 453 -15.03 -35.12 -14.24
C ASN A 453 -13.64 -34.50 -14.17
N GLU A 454 -12.61 -35.13 -14.72
CA GLU A 454 -11.26 -34.57 -14.79
C GLU A 454 -11.24 -33.26 -15.57
N LEU A 455 -11.96 -33.19 -16.71
CA LEU A 455 -12.05 -31.96 -17.50
C LEU A 455 -12.73 -30.82 -16.74
N LEU A 456 -13.82 -31.10 -16.01
CA LEU A 456 -14.49 -30.09 -15.18
C LEU A 456 -13.58 -29.59 -14.04
N THR A 457 -12.83 -30.48 -13.44
CA THR A 457 -11.85 -30.12 -12.38
C THR A 457 -10.80 -29.16 -12.94
N LEU A 458 -10.20 -29.49 -14.11
CA LEU A 458 -9.22 -28.63 -14.77
C LEU A 458 -9.78 -27.24 -15.13
N ILE A 459 -11.01 -27.18 -15.62
CA ILE A 459 -11.65 -25.90 -15.95
C ILE A 459 -11.86 -25.05 -14.71
N ASN A 460 -12.30 -25.65 -13.62
CA ASN A 460 -12.47 -24.95 -12.35
C ASN A 460 -11.12 -24.47 -11.79
N GLU A 461 -10.07 -25.27 -11.87
CA GLU A 461 -8.71 -24.88 -11.48
C GLU A 461 -8.18 -23.66 -12.28
N ILE A 462 -8.44 -23.63 -13.60
CA ILE A 462 -8.06 -22.47 -14.46
C ILE A 462 -8.80 -21.20 -14.05
N LEU A 463 -10.09 -21.33 -13.74
CA LEU A 463 -10.89 -20.22 -13.25
C LEU A 463 -10.37 -19.70 -11.92
N ASP A 464 -10.04 -20.59 -10.99
CA ASP A 464 -9.51 -20.22 -9.69
C ASP A 464 -8.18 -19.46 -9.84
N ILE A 465 -7.30 -19.89 -10.76
CA ILE A 465 -6.05 -19.17 -11.07
C ILE A 465 -6.36 -17.77 -11.63
N SER A 466 -7.30 -17.67 -12.58
CA SER A 466 -7.65 -16.38 -13.18
C SER A 466 -8.25 -15.40 -12.17
N LYS A 467 -9.08 -15.89 -11.24
CA LYS A 467 -9.63 -15.10 -10.13
C LYS A 467 -8.56 -14.68 -9.12
N LEU A 468 -7.59 -15.58 -8.86
CA LEU A 468 -6.44 -15.28 -8.00
C LEU A 468 -5.55 -14.18 -8.60
N GLU A 469 -5.23 -14.26 -9.91
CA GLU A 469 -4.44 -13.23 -10.61
C GLU A 469 -5.13 -11.87 -10.66
N SER A 470 -6.45 -11.86 -10.83
CA SER A 470 -7.23 -10.62 -10.87
C SER A 470 -7.58 -10.04 -9.50
N GLY A 471 -7.21 -10.72 -8.40
CA GLY A 471 -7.54 -10.31 -7.04
C GLY A 471 -9.04 -10.35 -6.72
N GLN A 472 -9.82 -11.15 -7.46
CA GLN A 472 -11.28 -11.26 -7.32
C GLN A 472 -11.72 -12.32 -6.31
N ILE A 473 -10.80 -12.98 -5.63
CA ILE A 473 -11.14 -13.92 -4.55
C ILE A 473 -11.24 -13.12 -3.26
N GLU A 474 -12.46 -13.00 -2.76
CA GLU A 474 -12.75 -12.54 -1.40
C GLU A 474 -12.80 -13.74 -0.48
N LEU A 475 -12.18 -13.61 0.69
CA LEU A 475 -12.20 -14.65 1.72
C LEU A 475 -13.38 -14.41 2.65
N ASP A 476 -14.09 -15.48 2.95
CA ASP A 476 -15.10 -15.48 4.01
C ASP A 476 -14.40 -15.56 5.38
N ASP A 477 -14.85 -14.78 6.35
CA ASP A 477 -14.41 -14.89 7.74
C ASP A 477 -15.58 -15.36 8.62
N VAL A 478 -15.75 -16.67 8.66
CA VAL A 478 -16.83 -17.30 9.44
C VAL A 478 -16.27 -18.26 10.50
N GLN A 479 -17.02 -18.45 11.56
CA GLN A 479 -16.68 -19.45 12.56
C GLN A 479 -17.18 -20.82 12.13
N PHE A 480 -16.30 -21.81 12.21
CA PHE A 480 -16.64 -23.21 11.84
C PHE A 480 -15.93 -24.24 12.73
N ASP A 481 -16.49 -25.44 12.78
CA ASP A 481 -15.90 -26.56 13.49
C ASP A 481 -14.81 -27.20 12.63
N LEU A 482 -13.56 -27.08 13.08
CA LEU A 482 -12.39 -27.60 12.37
C LEU A 482 -12.40 -29.12 12.32
N ASN A 483 -12.87 -29.78 13.39
CA ASN A 483 -12.94 -31.24 13.46
C ASN A 483 -13.90 -31.79 12.41
N ALA A 484 -15.09 -31.19 12.32
CA ALA A 484 -16.09 -31.59 11.33
C ALA A 484 -15.57 -31.40 9.89
N LEU A 485 -14.88 -30.29 9.64
CA LEU A 485 -14.30 -30.03 8.30
C LEU A 485 -13.22 -31.06 7.94
N ILE A 486 -12.37 -31.45 8.88
CA ILE A 486 -11.31 -32.45 8.65
C ILE A 486 -11.94 -33.81 8.44
N ASP A 487 -12.91 -34.22 9.27
CA ASP A 487 -13.59 -35.49 9.15
C ASP A 487 -14.32 -35.62 7.80
N ASP A 488 -15.01 -34.55 7.35
CA ASP A 488 -15.61 -34.47 6.01
C ASP A 488 -14.58 -34.67 4.89
N CYS A 489 -13.38 -34.05 5.02
CA CYS A 489 -12.33 -34.24 4.02
C CYS A 489 -11.80 -35.67 4.00
N LEU A 490 -11.62 -36.30 5.16
CA LEU A 490 -11.15 -37.66 5.27
C LEU A 490 -12.19 -38.69 4.73
N ASP A 491 -13.47 -38.42 4.97
CA ASP A 491 -14.57 -39.29 4.50
C ASP A 491 -14.60 -39.42 2.98
N ILE A 492 -14.25 -38.37 2.24
CA ILE A 492 -14.16 -38.40 0.78
C ILE A 492 -13.11 -39.42 0.31
N PHE A 493 -12.01 -39.56 1.03
CA PHE A 493 -10.90 -40.44 0.64
C PHE A 493 -10.98 -41.82 1.23
N ARG A 494 -11.92 -42.10 2.12
CA ARG A 494 -12.07 -43.41 2.82
C ARG A 494 -12.20 -44.58 1.84
N ALA A 495 -13.09 -44.49 0.87
CA ALA A 495 -13.28 -45.50 -0.15
C ALA A 495 -12.04 -45.72 -1.03
N LYS A 496 -11.34 -44.64 -1.37
CA LYS A 496 -10.11 -44.64 -2.17
C LYS A 496 -8.96 -45.30 -1.38
N ALA A 497 -8.83 -44.96 -0.09
CA ALA A 497 -7.85 -45.57 0.82
C ALA A 497 -7.99 -47.09 0.87
N GLU A 498 -9.22 -47.59 1.02
CA GLU A 498 -9.51 -48.98 1.06
C GLU A 498 -9.24 -49.70 -0.28
N GLN A 499 -9.63 -49.10 -1.40
CA GLN A 499 -9.37 -49.62 -2.74
C GLN A 499 -7.88 -49.73 -3.04
N GLN A 500 -7.08 -48.74 -2.64
CA GLN A 500 -5.62 -48.70 -2.84
C GLN A 500 -4.85 -49.43 -1.75
N LYS A 501 -5.50 -49.93 -0.69
CA LYS A 501 -4.87 -50.53 0.49
C LYS A 501 -3.87 -49.61 1.20
N VAL A 502 -4.20 -48.30 1.22
CA VAL A 502 -3.43 -47.28 1.91
C VAL A 502 -4.09 -47.01 3.26
N GLU A 503 -3.34 -47.04 4.33
CA GLU A 503 -3.86 -46.74 5.66
C GLU A 503 -3.91 -45.21 5.85
N LEU A 504 -5.13 -44.66 6.00
CA LEU A 504 -5.35 -43.22 6.24
C LEU A 504 -5.48 -42.98 7.75
N ILE A 505 -4.60 -42.17 8.29
CA ILE A 505 -4.49 -41.93 9.74
C ILE A 505 -4.65 -40.41 9.97
N SER A 506 -5.39 -40.01 11.00
CA SER A 506 -5.51 -38.62 11.42
C SER A 506 -5.09 -38.43 12.87
N PHE A 507 -4.31 -37.36 13.11
CA PHE A 507 -3.91 -36.95 14.43
C PHE A 507 -4.22 -35.44 14.62
N MET A 508 -5.00 -35.13 15.65
CA MET A 508 -5.25 -33.76 16.07
C MET A 508 -4.70 -33.56 17.49
N GLN A 509 -3.82 -32.59 17.63
CA GLN A 509 -3.26 -32.23 18.92
C GLN A 509 -4.35 -31.66 19.85
N PRO A 510 -4.45 -32.11 21.11
CA PRO A 510 -5.54 -31.71 22.02
C PRO A 510 -5.67 -30.22 22.29
N GLN A 511 -4.61 -29.48 22.13
CA GLN A 511 -4.58 -28.03 22.33
C GLN A 511 -5.15 -27.23 21.15
N VAL A 512 -5.41 -27.88 20.01
CA VAL A 512 -6.01 -27.22 18.85
C VAL A 512 -7.46 -26.86 19.15
N PRO A 513 -7.88 -25.60 18.96
CA PRO A 513 -9.25 -25.19 19.23
C PRO A 513 -10.21 -25.87 18.25
N ARG A 514 -11.38 -26.29 18.76
CA ARG A 514 -12.41 -26.94 17.97
C ARG A 514 -13.03 -25.99 16.94
N VAL A 515 -13.29 -24.75 17.35
CA VAL A 515 -13.92 -23.71 16.52
C VAL A 515 -12.86 -22.67 16.18
N ILE A 516 -12.66 -22.44 14.89
CA ILE A 516 -11.76 -21.43 14.36
C ILE A 516 -12.52 -20.45 13.45
N SER A 517 -11.94 -19.26 13.23
CA SER A 517 -12.43 -18.28 12.26
C SER A 517 -11.62 -18.35 10.98
N GLY A 518 -12.26 -18.17 9.84
CA GLY A 518 -11.64 -18.16 8.52
C GLY A 518 -12.59 -18.67 7.44
N ASP A 519 -12.04 -19.04 6.29
CA ASP A 519 -12.82 -19.57 5.16
C ASP A 519 -12.78 -21.10 5.11
N PRO A 520 -13.87 -21.78 5.55
CA PRO A 520 -13.94 -23.24 5.55
C PRO A 520 -13.92 -23.84 4.14
N THR A 521 -14.42 -23.11 3.14
CA THR A 521 -14.45 -23.58 1.75
C THR A 521 -13.06 -23.63 1.15
N ARG A 522 -12.26 -22.57 1.37
CA ARG A 522 -10.88 -22.52 0.87
C ARG A 522 -9.95 -23.44 1.63
N LEU A 523 -10.16 -23.59 2.93
CA LEU A 523 -9.42 -24.57 3.72
C LEU A 523 -9.74 -25.99 3.27
N ARG A 524 -11.00 -26.34 3.05
CA ARG A 524 -11.44 -27.64 2.49
C ARG A 524 -10.78 -27.90 1.15
N GLN A 525 -10.84 -26.93 0.23
CA GLN A 525 -10.22 -27.03 -1.10
C GLN A 525 -8.70 -27.29 -1.00
N THR A 526 -8.02 -26.63 -0.09
CA THR A 526 -6.60 -26.81 0.16
C THR A 526 -6.32 -28.21 0.69
N LEU A 527 -7.06 -28.68 1.70
CA LEU A 527 -6.88 -30.02 2.29
C LEU A 527 -7.14 -31.15 1.28
N LEU A 528 -8.20 -31.02 0.48
CA LEU A 528 -8.50 -31.98 -0.58
C LEU A 528 -7.35 -32.06 -1.61
N SER A 529 -6.76 -30.95 -1.97
CA SER A 529 -5.61 -30.91 -2.89
C SER A 529 -4.36 -31.59 -2.29
N LEU A 530 -4.11 -31.41 -0.98
CA LEU A 530 -3.01 -32.06 -0.29
C LEU A 530 -3.21 -33.57 -0.19
N LEU A 531 -4.42 -34.03 0.21
CA LEU A 531 -4.78 -35.43 0.32
C LEU A 531 -4.77 -36.12 -1.05
N ASP A 532 -5.34 -35.50 -2.10
CA ASP A 532 -5.32 -36.09 -3.45
C ASP A 532 -3.89 -36.27 -3.95
N ASN A 533 -2.99 -35.29 -3.70
CA ASN A 533 -1.59 -35.48 -4.02
C ASN A 533 -0.94 -36.65 -3.25
N ALA A 534 -1.21 -36.78 -1.95
CA ALA A 534 -0.70 -37.89 -1.15
C ALA A 534 -1.16 -39.24 -1.69
N PHE A 535 -2.44 -39.39 -2.04
CA PHE A 535 -2.99 -40.58 -2.65
C PHE A 535 -2.48 -40.90 -4.05
N ARG A 536 -2.07 -39.88 -4.83
CA ARG A 536 -1.43 -40.07 -6.13
C ARG A 536 0.02 -40.52 -6.03
N GLN A 537 0.71 -40.21 -4.91
CA GLN A 537 2.10 -40.59 -4.70
C GLN A 537 2.25 -41.91 -3.97
N THR A 538 1.18 -42.40 -3.32
CA THR A 538 1.21 -43.59 -2.46
C THR A 538 0.35 -44.71 -3.06
N ASP A 539 0.98 -45.71 -3.62
CA ASP A 539 0.28 -46.91 -4.15
C ASP A 539 -0.09 -47.90 -3.05
N GLU A 540 0.82 -48.09 -2.09
CA GLU A 540 0.64 -48.92 -0.87
C GLU A 540 1.39 -48.26 0.30
N GLY A 541 0.87 -48.35 1.52
CA GLY A 541 1.49 -47.77 2.71
C GLY A 541 0.53 -46.95 3.55
N GLU A 542 0.97 -45.78 4.04
CA GLU A 542 0.17 -44.95 4.94
C GLU A 542 0.20 -43.48 4.56
N ILE A 543 -0.91 -42.75 4.86
CA ILE A 543 -1.03 -41.31 4.77
C ILE A 543 -1.48 -40.78 6.13
N LEU A 544 -0.69 -39.91 6.72
CA LEU A 544 -0.93 -39.30 8.03
C LEU A 544 -1.28 -37.82 7.90
N LEU A 545 -2.47 -37.44 8.35
CA LEU A 545 -2.89 -36.06 8.51
C LEU A 545 -2.63 -35.62 9.95
N VAL A 546 -1.81 -34.58 10.13
CA VAL A 546 -1.47 -34.01 11.44
C VAL A 546 -1.98 -32.60 11.54
N VAL A 547 -2.71 -32.29 12.61
CA VAL A 547 -3.16 -30.94 12.96
C VAL A 547 -2.59 -30.59 14.33
N ALA A 548 -1.79 -29.52 14.37
CA ALA A 548 -1.04 -29.12 15.56
C ALA A 548 -0.97 -27.59 15.68
N LEU A 549 -0.61 -27.12 16.86
CA LEU A 549 -0.25 -25.72 17.08
C LEU A 549 1.24 -25.52 16.85
N ASP A 550 1.58 -24.51 16.06
CA ASP A 550 2.95 -24.02 15.90
C ASP A 550 3.12 -22.78 16.80
N ASN A 551 3.96 -22.93 17.82
CA ASN A 551 4.24 -21.91 18.83
C ASN A 551 5.65 -21.31 18.67
N GLU A 552 6.37 -21.59 17.57
CA GLU A 552 7.73 -21.07 17.36
C GLU A 552 7.74 -19.56 17.03
N GLY A 553 6.58 -18.97 16.70
CA GLY A 553 6.43 -17.54 16.35
C GLY A 553 5.95 -16.64 17.50
N LYS A 554 5.75 -15.35 17.20
CA LYS A 554 5.18 -14.35 18.15
C LYS A 554 3.69 -14.57 18.45
N ALA A 555 2.99 -15.28 17.59
CA ALA A 555 1.57 -15.63 17.74
C ALA A 555 1.39 -17.10 17.38
N PRO A 556 0.46 -17.82 18.05
CA PRO A 556 0.19 -19.21 17.73
C PRO A 556 -0.39 -19.34 16.32
N ARG A 557 0.06 -20.35 15.60
CA ARG A 557 -0.42 -20.68 14.25
C ARG A 557 -0.97 -22.09 14.22
N LEU A 558 -2.03 -22.32 13.46
CA LEU A 558 -2.52 -23.65 13.15
C LEU A 558 -1.61 -24.26 12.08
N ARG A 559 -0.99 -25.40 12.37
CA ARG A 559 -0.21 -26.16 11.42
C ARG A 559 -0.98 -27.41 11.01
N ILE A 560 -1.19 -27.60 9.71
CA ILE A 560 -1.78 -28.81 9.15
C ILE A 560 -0.74 -29.42 8.21
N ALA A 561 -0.45 -30.71 8.39
CA ALA A 561 0.53 -31.42 7.59
C ALA A 561 -0.06 -32.76 7.11
N VAL A 562 0.17 -33.07 5.84
CA VAL A 562 -0.15 -34.36 5.22
C VAL A 562 1.17 -35.04 4.88
N GLN A 563 1.44 -36.14 5.55
CA GLN A 563 2.63 -36.96 5.35
C GLN A 563 2.21 -38.24 4.61
N ASP A 564 2.91 -38.54 3.54
CA ASP A 564 2.74 -39.79 2.77
C ASP A 564 3.99 -40.66 2.88
N SER A 565 3.82 -41.96 2.70
CA SER A 565 4.90 -42.96 2.65
C SER A 565 5.28 -43.32 1.21
N GLY A 566 4.77 -42.58 0.23
CA GLY A 566 4.91 -42.88 -1.18
C GLY A 566 6.25 -42.45 -1.80
N ARG A 567 6.22 -42.11 -3.07
CA ARG A 567 7.40 -41.63 -3.80
C ARG A 567 7.85 -40.26 -3.28
N THR A 568 9.11 -40.15 -2.92
CA THR A 568 9.70 -38.83 -2.53
C THR A 568 9.71 -37.88 -3.71
N LEU A 569 9.31 -36.62 -3.46
CA LEU A 569 9.38 -35.53 -4.44
C LEU A 569 10.84 -35.14 -4.73
N GLU A 570 11.22 -35.12 -6.00
CA GLU A 570 12.54 -34.67 -6.41
C GLU A 570 12.73 -33.17 -6.10
N ALA A 571 13.99 -32.78 -5.86
CA ALA A 571 14.32 -31.36 -5.55
C ALA A 571 13.83 -30.40 -6.65
N SER A 572 13.95 -30.80 -7.93
CA SER A 572 13.47 -30.04 -9.07
C SER A 572 11.95 -29.86 -9.10
N GLU A 573 11.21 -30.91 -8.72
CA GLU A 573 9.75 -30.88 -8.63
C GLU A 573 9.28 -30.02 -7.46
N ARG A 574 9.94 -30.13 -6.31
CA ARG A 574 9.69 -29.33 -5.12
C ARG A 574 9.93 -27.84 -5.40
N ASP A 575 11.07 -27.50 -6.00
CA ASP A 575 11.41 -26.12 -6.33
C ASP A 575 10.44 -25.51 -7.36
N ALA A 576 10.00 -26.31 -8.34
CA ALA A 576 8.96 -25.90 -9.28
C ALA A 576 7.63 -25.62 -8.56
N LEU A 577 7.20 -26.47 -7.63
CA LEU A 577 5.96 -26.25 -6.87
C LEU A 577 6.03 -25.02 -5.95
N LEU A 578 7.19 -24.75 -5.34
CA LEU A 578 7.35 -23.62 -4.39
C LEU A 578 7.59 -22.28 -5.10
N ASN A 579 8.27 -22.26 -6.26
CA ASN A 579 8.71 -21.02 -6.90
C ASN A 579 7.93 -20.64 -8.16
N THR A 580 7.16 -21.56 -8.76
CA THR A 580 6.40 -21.23 -9.98
C THR A 580 5.31 -20.20 -9.68
N GLN A 581 5.41 -19.05 -10.32
CA GLN A 581 4.30 -18.11 -10.46
C GLN A 581 3.53 -18.49 -11.72
N LEU A 582 2.35 -19.05 -11.55
CA LEU A 582 1.48 -19.36 -12.69
C LEU A 582 0.80 -18.07 -13.16
N HIS A 583 1.05 -17.73 -14.41
CA HIS A 583 0.21 -16.83 -15.17
C HIS A 583 -0.79 -17.66 -15.98
N SER A 584 -2.02 -17.19 -16.07
CA SER A 584 -3.09 -17.86 -16.82
C SER A 584 -2.75 -18.10 -18.32
N THR A 585 -1.65 -17.51 -18.82
CA THR A 585 -1.09 -17.75 -20.16
C THR A 585 -0.24 -19.02 -20.25
N ASP A 586 0.26 -19.53 -19.13
CA ASP A 586 1.18 -20.67 -19.09
C ASP A 586 0.46 -22.02 -18.92
N PHE A 587 -0.83 -22.05 -19.23
CA PHE A 587 -1.68 -23.23 -19.10
C PHE A 587 -1.12 -24.50 -19.77
N LEU A 588 -0.52 -24.36 -20.96
CA LEU A 588 0.13 -25.47 -21.64
C LEU A 588 1.39 -25.98 -20.92
N SER A 589 2.03 -25.11 -20.13
CA SER A 589 3.17 -25.48 -19.28
C SER A 589 2.72 -26.14 -17.98
N ALA A 590 1.59 -25.72 -17.43
CA ALA A 590 0.97 -26.30 -16.23
C ALA A 590 0.42 -27.72 -16.50
N SER A 591 -0.08 -27.98 -17.69
CA SER A 591 -0.50 -29.34 -18.13
C SER A 591 0.67 -30.33 -18.16
N LYS A 592 1.91 -29.86 -18.34
CA LYS A 592 3.14 -30.68 -18.23
C LYS A 592 3.51 -31.04 -16.79
N LEU A 593 2.96 -30.36 -15.79
CA LEU A 593 3.16 -30.64 -14.37
C LEU A 593 2.32 -31.83 -13.83
N GLY A 594 1.66 -32.57 -14.72
CA GLY A 594 1.07 -33.88 -14.39
C GLY A 594 -0.01 -33.83 -13.30
N GLY A 595 -0.98 -32.88 -13.37
CA GLY A 595 -2.09 -32.84 -12.40
C GLY A 595 -1.76 -32.24 -11.04
N ARG A 596 -0.64 -31.51 -10.93
CA ARG A 596 -0.23 -30.82 -9.67
C ARG A 596 -0.71 -29.39 -9.56
N LEU A 597 -1.62 -28.96 -10.47
CA LEU A 597 -2.18 -27.62 -10.50
C LEU A 597 -2.90 -27.27 -9.18
N GLY A 598 -3.63 -28.23 -8.63
CA GLY A 598 -4.31 -28.13 -7.34
C GLY A 598 -3.38 -27.72 -6.19
N LEU A 599 -2.11 -28.21 -6.15
CA LEU A 599 -1.14 -27.81 -5.12
C LEU A 599 -0.69 -26.38 -5.25
N ILE A 600 -0.55 -25.86 -6.47
CA ILE A 600 -0.16 -24.48 -6.71
C ILE A 600 -1.30 -23.53 -6.32
N ILE A 601 -2.55 -23.92 -6.62
CA ILE A 601 -3.74 -23.20 -6.16
C ILE A 601 -3.81 -23.23 -4.63
N ALA A 602 -3.61 -24.41 -4.01
CA ALA A 602 -3.59 -24.56 -2.55
C ALA A 602 -2.56 -23.63 -1.89
N ARG A 603 -1.34 -23.56 -2.44
CA ARG A 603 -0.29 -22.62 -1.97
C ARG A 603 -0.74 -21.15 -2.06
N GLN A 604 -1.38 -20.76 -3.16
CA GLN A 604 -1.86 -19.38 -3.33
C GLN A 604 -3.03 -19.06 -2.38
N LEU A 605 -3.94 -20.00 -2.18
CA LEU A 605 -5.03 -19.85 -1.21
C LEU A 605 -4.50 -19.72 0.22
N VAL A 606 -3.50 -20.52 0.59
CA VAL A 606 -2.84 -20.41 1.90
C VAL A 606 -2.20 -19.04 2.08
N ARG A 607 -1.53 -18.50 1.06
CA ARG A 607 -0.97 -17.14 1.11
C ARG A 607 -2.03 -16.06 1.24
N LEU A 608 -3.17 -16.21 0.55
CA LEU A 608 -4.31 -15.28 0.71
C LEU A 608 -4.89 -15.32 2.13
N MET A 609 -4.85 -16.48 2.80
CA MET A 609 -5.26 -16.65 4.19
C MET A 609 -4.16 -16.27 5.19
N ASP A 610 -3.15 -15.46 4.78
CA ASP A 610 -1.98 -15.07 5.60
C ASP A 610 -1.19 -16.24 6.17
N GLY A 611 -1.25 -17.39 5.48
CA GLY A 611 -0.58 -18.62 5.82
C GLY A 611 0.76 -18.82 5.11
N GLU A 612 1.47 -19.86 5.54
CA GLU A 612 2.68 -20.35 4.89
C GLU A 612 2.45 -21.76 4.40
N PHE A 613 3.02 -22.08 3.25
CA PHE A 613 2.94 -23.41 2.64
C PHE A 613 4.34 -23.94 2.39
N GLY A 614 4.59 -25.19 2.74
CA GLY A 614 5.90 -25.80 2.57
C GLY A 614 5.84 -27.28 2.22
N ILE A 615 6.97 -27.77 1.72
CA ILE A 615 7.17 -29.16 1.33
C ILE A 615 8.48 -29.65 1.96
N GLN A 616 8.41 -30.76 2.68
CA GLN A 616 9.57 -31.41 3.28
C GLN A 616 9.64 -32.84 2.74
N SER A 617 10.76 -33.25 2.22
CA SER A 617 11.00 -34.61 1.76
C SER A 617 11.43 -35.47 2.95
N GLY A 618 10.95 -36.71 3.03
CA GLY A 618 11.39 -37.70 4.02
C GLY A 618 12.80 -38.18 3.74
N ASP A 619 13.52 -38.63 4.80
CA ASP A 619 14.93 -39.04 4.69
C ASP A 619 15.10 -40.35 3.87
N HIS A 620 14.10 -41.20 3.77
CA HIS A 620 14.15 -42.46 3.05
C HIS A 620 13.02 -42.66 2.04
N HIS A 621 11.78 -42.32 2.39
CA HIS A 621 10.58 -42.42 1.53
C HIS A 621 9.54 -41.38 1.95
N GLY A 622 8.69 -40.99 0.99
CA GLY A 622 7.55 -40.15 1.24
C GLY A 622 7.87 -38.64 1.26
N SER A 623 6.84 -37.88 1.43
CA SER A 623 6.88 -36.40 1.48
C SER A 623 5.92 -35.89 2.55
N THR A 624 6.22 -34.73 3.10
CA THR A 624 5.32 -34.01 4.00
C THR A 624 4.99 -32.65 3.39
N LEU A 625 3.73 -32.46 3.03
CA LEU A 625 3.21 -31.16 2.63
C LEU A 625 2.53 -30.53 3.84
N TRP A 626 2.85 -29.27 4.13
CA TRP A 626 2.31 -28.61 5.29
C TRP A 626 1.88 -27.18 4.98
N LEU A 627 0.93 -26.69 5.77
CA LEU A 627 0.51 -25.31 5.77
C LEU A 627 0.41 -24.78 7.20
N THR A 628 0.54 -23.45 7.34
CA THR A 628 0.24 -22.77 8.60
C THR A 628 -0.79 -21.68 8.36
N LEU A 629 -1.69 -21.46 9.32
CA LEU A 629 -2.68 -20.39 9.30
C LEU A 629 -2.61 -19.60 10.60
N PRO A 630 -2.85 -18.28 10.59
CA PRO A 630 -2.92 -17.49 11.80
C PRO A 630 -4.12 -17.95 12.66
N LEU A 631 -3.94 -17.97 13.98
CA LEU A 631 -5.00 -18.23 14.95
C LEU A 631 -5.20 -17.02 15.85
N ASP A 632 -6.45 -16.75 16.22
CA ASP A 632 -6.77 -15.74 17.22
C ASP A 632 -6.40 -16.25 18.61
N ALA A 633 -5.37 -15.63 19.21
CA ALA A 633 -4.83 -16.02 20.52
C ALA A 633 -5.85 -15.91 21.66
N GLN A 634 -6.87 -15.07 21.53
CA GLN A 634 -7.88 -14.90 22.59
C GLN A 634 -8.81 -16.10 22.75
N ARG A 635 -8.81 -17.04 21.81
CA ARG A 635 -9.70 -18.21 21.82
C ARG A 635 -9.04 -19.53 22.24
N LEU A 636 -7.74 -19.53 22.48
CA LEU A 636 -7.00 -20.70 22.92
C LEU A 636 -7.32 -21.11 24.39
N GLU A 637 -7.96 -20.24 25.16
CA GLU A 637 -8.23 -20.45 26.61
C GLU A 637 -9.65 -20.96 26.93
N GLN A 638 -10.48 -21.35 25.94
CA GLN A 638 -11.79 -21.90 26.26
C GLN A 638 -11.68 -23.35 26.70
N PRO A 639 -12.02 -23.67 27.97
CA PRO A 639 -12.02 -25.05 28.42
C PRO A 639 -13.12 -25.85 27.73
N THR A 640 -12.74 -26.95 27.11
CA THR A 640 -13.70 -27.96 26.64
C THR A 640 -14.46 -28.53 27.81
N ALA A 641 -15.77 -28.34 27.82
CA ALA A 641 -16.64 -28.77 28.92
C ALA A 641 -16.58 -30.28 29.16
N ASP A 642 -16.44 -30.62 30.44
CA ASP A 642 -16.95 -31.79 31.20
C ASP A 642 -16.91 -33.24 30.69
N LEU A 643 -16.32 -33.58 29.55
CA LEU A 643 -16.11 -34.98 29.16
C LEU A 643 -14.84 -35.61 29.80
N ASP A 644 -13.94 -34.80 30.34
CA ASP A 644 -12.63 -35.24 30.81
C ASP A 644 -12.68 -36.00 32.16
N GLY A 645 -13.71 -35.80 32.96
CA GLY A 645 -13.84 -36.48 34.26
C GLY A 645 -14.09 -37.98 34.18
N THR A 646 -14.72 -38.46 33.09
CA THR A 646 -15.12 -39.87 32.94
C THR A 646 -13.99 -40.73 32.35
N LEU A 647 -13.05 -40.14 31.63
CA LEU A 647 -11.94 -40.84 30.98
C LEU A 647 -10.70 -40.94 31.88
N GLN A 648 -10.58 -40.09 32.91
CA GLN A 648 -9.39 -40.02 33.74
C GLN A 648 -9.12 -41.33 34.50
N GLY A 649 -7.90 -41.86 34.30
CA GLY A 649 -7.41 -43.02 35.00
C GLY A 649 -7.87 -44.38 34.46
N ALA A 650 -8.81 -44.44 33.49
CA ALA A 650 -9.23 -45.65 32.86
C ALA A 650 -8.08 -46.33 32.05
N ARG A 651 -7.97 -47.62 32.13
CA ARG A 651 -6.90 -48.39 31.47
C ARG A 651 -7.34 -48.88 30.10
N LEU A 652 -6.62 -48.44 29.08
CA LEU A 652 -6.88 -48.74 27.69
C LEU A 652 -5.75 -49.57 27.07
N LEU A 653 -6.10 -50.65 26.37
CA LEU A 653 -5.20 -51.40 25.53
C LEU A 653 -5.51 -51.13 24.05
N VAL A 654 -4.52 -50.71 23.29
CA VAL A 654 -4.58 -50.54 21.83
C VAL A 654 -3.90 -51.76 21.19
N VAL A 655 -4.60 -52.42 20.25
CA VAL A 655 -4.09 -53.55 19.49
C VAL A 655 -4.25 -53.24 18.00
N ASP A 656 -3.16 -52.95 17.33
CA ASP A 656 -3.13 -52.58 15.93
C ASP A 656 -1.74 -52.95 15.37
N ASP A 657 -1.63 -53.49 14.19
CA ASP A 657 -0.35 -53.92 13.61
C ASP A 657 0.44 -52.77 12.99
N ASN A 658 -0.23 -51.64 12.66
CA ASN A 658 0.42 -50.42 12.17
C ASN A 658 1.05 -49.63 13.33
N GLU A 659 2.35 -49.36 13.23
CA GLU A 659 3.10 -48.65 14.27
C GLU A 659 2.66 -47.18 14.42
N THR A 660 2.39 -46.52 13.29
CA THR A 660 1.95 -45.11 13.26
C THR A 660 0.57 -44.99 13.90
N CYS A 661 -0.37 -45.82 13.53
CA CYS A 661 -1.71 -45.90 14.14
C CYS A 661 -1.65 -46.10 15.65
N ARG A 662 -0.85 -47.08 16.11
CA ARG A 662 -0.62 -47.31 17.55
C ARG A 662 -0.10 -46.07 18.25
N LYS A 663 0.93 -45.39 17.70
CA LYS A 663 1.51 -44.17 18.28
C LYS A 663 0.49 -43.04 18.38
N VAL A 664 -0.29 -42.84 17.33
CA VAL A 664 -1.33 -41.80 17.27
C VAL A 664 -2.42 -42.09 18.30
N LEU A 665 -2.99 -43.29 18.33
CA LEU A 665 -4.03 -43.65 19.31
C LEU A 665 -3.51 -43.58 20.74
N MET A 666 -2.28 -44.05 21.00
CA MET A 666 -1.65 -43.92 22.30
C MET A 666 -1.49 -42.48 22.74
N GLN A 667 -1.00 -41.63 21.87
CA GLN A 667 -0.78 -40.18 22.17
C GLN A 667 -2.11 -39.46 22.42
N GLN A 668 -3.13 -39.70 21.57
CA GLN A 668 -4.45 -39.10 21.73
C GLN A 668 -5.13 -39.55 23.04
N CYS A 669 -5.18 -40.87 23.30
CA CYS A 669 -5.87 -41.38 24.48
C CYS A 669 -5.15 -41.04 25.78
N THR A 670 -3.80 -40.97 25.77
CA THR A 670 -3.02 -40.50 26.93
C THR A 670 -3.31 -39.02 27.22
N ALA A 671 -3.45 -38.21 26.18
CA ALA A 671 -3.78 -36.78 26.34
C ALA A 671 -5.19 -36.53 26.90
N TRP A 672 -6.10 -37.52 26.76
CA TRP A 672 -7.44 -37.50 27.40
C TRP A 672 -7.44 -38.05 28.84
N GLY A 673 -6.26 -38.40 29.37
CA GLY A 673 -6.10 -38.87 30.75
C GLY A 673 -6.23 -40.38 30.96
N LEU A 674 -6.30 -41.19 29.87
CA LEU A 674 -6.31 -42.65 29.97
C LEU A 674 -4.89 -43.19 30.20
N GLN A 675 -4.79 -44.33 30.88
CA GLN A 675 -3.57 -45.12 31.02
C GLN A 675 -3.49 -46.14 29.86
N VAL A 676 -2.69 -45.77 28.84
CA VAL A 676 -2.66 -46.54 27.58
C VAL A 676 -1.49 -47.49 27.52
N SER A 677 -1.75 -48.72 27.12
CA SER A 677 -0.76 -49.72 26.68
C SER A 677 -1.05 -50.06 25.22
N ALA A 678 -0.02 -50.33 24.43
CA ALA A 678 -0.19 -50.68 23.02
C ALA A 678 0.67 -51.90 22.64
N VAL A 679 0.11 -52.76 21.81
CA VAL A 679 0.79 -53.98 21.32
C VAL A 679 0.50 -54.20 19.83
N PRO A 680 1.44 -54.81 19.07
CA PRO A 680 1.33 -54.94 17.63
C PRO A 680 0.54 -56.18 17.16
N SER A 681 0.12 -57.04 18.03
CA SER A 681 -0.54 -58.28 17.61
C SER A 681 -1.54 -58.80 18.63
N GLY A 682 -2.51 -59.60 18.16
CA GLY A 682 -3.50 -60.25 19.02
C GLY A 682 -2.89 -61.27 19.99
N LYS A 683 -1.76 -61.89 19.64
CA LYS A 683 -1.05 -62.84 20.55
C LYS A 683 -0.43 -62.12 21.74
N GLU A 684 0.23 -60.98 21.47
CA GLU A 684 0.82 -60.12 22.51
C GLU A 684 -0.27 -59.47 23.39
N ALA A 685 -1.38 -59.07 22.79
CA ALA A 685 -2.54 -58.58 23.52
C ALA A 685 -3.06 -59.62 24.54
N LEU A 686 -3.28 -60.86 24.14
CA LEU A 686 -3.71 -61.97 25.06
C LEU A 686 -2.69 -62.22 26.15
N ALA A 687 -1.40 -62.21 25.82
CA ALA A 687 -0.34 -62.42 26.82
C ALA A 687 -0.34 -61.26 27.84
N LEU A 688 -0.43 -59.98 27.38
CA LEU A 688 -0.46 -58.81 28.26
C LEU A 688 -1.71 -58.78 29.14
N LEU A 689 -2.91 -59.02 28.53
CA LEU A 689 -4.17 -59.11 29.28
C LEU A 689 -4.11 -60.15 30.40
N ARG A 690 -3.61 -61.36 30.14
CA ARG A 690 -3.42 -62.42 31.13
C ARG A 690 -2.42 -62.03 32.22
N THR A 691 -1.28 -61.50 31.83
CA THR A 691 -0.27 -61.06 32.81
C THR A 691 -0.82 -59.97 33.72
N LYS A 692 -1.55 -59.00 33.19
CA LYS A 692 -2.16 -57.93 33.97
C LYS A 692 -3.30 -58.43 34.85
N ALA A 693 -4.09 -59.38 34.36
CA ALA A 693 -5.16 -60.04 35.15
C ALA A 693 -4.59 -60.77 36.37
N HIS A 694 -3.43 -61.48 36.22
CA HIS A 694 -2.73 -62.14 37.35
C HIS A 694 -2.22 -61.17 38.39
N LEU A 695 -1.94 -59.88 37.98
CA LEU A 695 -1.53 -58.80 38.88
C LEU A 695 -2.71 -58.06 39.46
N HIS A 696 -3.95 -58.39 39.16
CA HIS A 696 -5.19 -57.70 39.50
C HIS A 696 -5.26 -56.29 38.90
N GLU A 697 -4.55 -56.04 37.79
CA GLU A 697 -4.52 -54.80 37.03
C GLU A 697 -5.32 -55.01 35.72
N TYR A 698 -6.62 -54.85 35.77
CA TYR A 698 -7.48 -55.08 34.61
C TYR A 698 -7.54 -53.87 33.68
N PHE A 699 -7.72 -54.10 32.37
CA PHE A 699 -8.04 -53.05 31.40
C PHE A 699 -9.54 -52.81 31.38
N ASP A 700 -9.93 -51.55 31.26
CA ASP A 700 -11.33 -51.16 31.16
C ASP A 700 -11.82 -51.21 29.71
N VAL A 701 -10.94 -50.88 28.74
CA VAL A 701 -11.24 -50.82 27.32
C VAL A 701 -10.12 -51.47 26.50
N VAL A 702 -10.48 -52.18 25.43
CA VAL A 702 -9.55 -52.66 24.41
C VAL A 702 -10.03 -52.16 23.05
N LEU A 703 -9.17 -51.39 22.35
CA LEU A 703 -9.34 -51.02 20.96
C LEU A 703 -8.65 -52.09 20.11
N LEU A 704 -9.39 -52.72 19.19
CA LEU A 704 -8.90 -53.79 18.35
C LEU A 704 -8.93 -53.39 16.88
N ASP A 705 -7.84 -53.53 16.18
CA ASP A 705 -7.90 -53.54 14.73
C ASP A 705 -8.45 -54.89 14.21
N GLN A 706 -9.31 -54.81 13.18
CA GLN A 706 -9.88 -55.97 12.54
C GLN A 706 -8.85 -56.76 11.72
N ASP A 707 -8.04 -56.04 10.93
CA ASP A 707 -7.19 -56.62 9.89
C ASP A 707 -5.73 -56.77 10.37
N MET A 708 -5.49 -57.69 11.30
CA MET A 708 -4.14 -57.93 11.83
C MET A 708 -3.58 -59.27 11.34
N PRO A 709 -2.26 -59.35 11.04
CA PRO A 709 -1.64 -60.62 10.61
C PRO A 709 -1.67 -61.72 11.70
N GLY A 710 -2.06 -62.90 11.31
CA GLY A 710 -2.06 -64.08 12.16
C GLY A 710 -3.24 -64.24 13.10
N MET A 711 -3.83 -63.16 13.63
CA MET A 711 -5.04 -63.20 14.47
C MET A 711 -5.85 -61.92 14.23
N SER A 712 -7.03 -62.05 13.64
CA SER A 712 -7.93 -60.91 13.42
C SER A 712 -8.54 -60.37 14.71
N GLY A 713 -9.01 -59.12 14.69
CA GLY A 713 -9.70 -58.51 15.82
C GLY A 713 -10.90 -59.31 16.31
N MET A 714 -11.66 -59.86 15.38
CA MET A 714 -12.78 -60.76 15.71
C MET A 714 -12.33 -62.02 16.48
N GLN A 715 -11.24 -62.65 16.04
CA GLN A 715 -10.70 -63.82 16.72
C GLN A 715 -10.14 -63.50 18.10
N LEU A 716 -9.51 -62.28 18.21
CA LEU A 716 -9.02 -61.78 19.49
C LEU A 716 -10.19 -61.55 20.46
N ALA A 717 -11.23 -60.85 20.01
CA ALA A 717 -12.41 -60.52 20.80
C ALA A 717 -13.09 -61.79 21.32
N ALA A 718 -13.28 -62.84 20.46
CA ALA A 718 -13.83 -64.11 20.86
C ALA A 718 -12.99 -64.78 21.94
N LYS A 719 -11.63 -64.82 21.77
CA LYS A 719 -10.71 -65.39 22.77
C LYS A 719 -10.69 -64.62 24.09
N ILE A 720 -10.84 -63.32 24.09
CA ILE A 720 -10.95 -62.54 25.34
C ILE A 720 -12.23 -62.86 26.06
N LYS A 721 -13.34 -63.03 25.32
CA LYS A 721 -14.64 -63.44 25.91
C LYS A 721 -14.67 -64.88 26.44
N GLU A 722 -13.99 -65.81 25.79
CA GLU A 722 -13.94 -67.23 26.15
C GLU A 722 -12.97 -67.52 27.32
N ASP A 723 -12.03 -66.63 27.65
CA ASP A 723 -11.02 -66.82 28.70
C ASP A 723 -11.58 -66.54 30.10
N PRO A 724 -11.76 -67.57 30.97
CA PRO A 724 -12.35 -67.34 32.30
C PRO A 724 -11.48 -66.51 33.26
N ASN A 725 -10.18 -66.31 32.92
CA ASN A 725 -9.27 -65.57 33.76
C ASN A 725 -9.25 -64.03 33.39
N LEU A 726 -9.92 -63.64 32.30
CA LEU A 726 -10.02 -62.22 31.89
C LEU A 726 -11.31 -61.68 32.47
N ASN A 727 -11.27 -60.41 32.73
CA ASN A 727 -12.44 -59.63 33.20
C ASN A 727 -13.52 -59.62 32.11
N HIS A 728 -14.68 -60.25 32.38
CA HIS A 728 -15.80 -60.27 31.44
C HIS A 728 -16.44 -58.94 31.16
N ASP A 729 -16.07 -57.94 31.93
CA ASP A 729 -16.57 -56.55 31.78
C ASP A 729 -15.67 -55.66 30.90
N ILE A 730 -14.62 -56.16 30.26
CA ILE A 730 -13.79 -55.37 29.36
C ILE A 730 -14.64 -54.87 28.18
N LEU A 731 -14.59 -53.54 27.92
CA LEU A 731 -15.21 -52.90 26.75
C LEU A 731 -14.36 -53.18 25.52
N LEU A 732 -14.93 -53.89 24.55
CA LEU A 732 -14.28 -54.17 23.29
C LEU A 732 -14.84 -53.24 22.21
N ILE A 733 -13.96 -52.42 21.61
CA ILE A 733 -14.27 -51.54 20.50
C ILE A 733 -13.42 -51.95 19.32
N MET A 734 -14.04 -52.21 18.18
CA MET A 734 -13.35 -52.62 16.95
C MET A 734 -13.14 -51.45 16.01
N LEU A 735 -11.94 -51.38 15.45
CA LEU A 735 -11.59 -50.45 14.36
C LEU A 735 -11.51 -51.26 13.07
N THR A 736 -12.14 -50.81 11.98
CA THR A 736 -12.20 -51.59 10.73
C THR A 736 -12.39 -50.68 9.50
N GLY A 737 -12.00 -51.17 8.31
CA GLY A 737 -12.40 -50.59 7.03
C GLY A 737 -13.91 -50.74 6.79
N ILE A 738 -14.42 -50.06 5.75
CA ILE A 738 -15.85 -50.07 5.44
C ILE A 738 -16.30 -51.44 4.91
N SER A 739 -15.51 -52.08 4.04
CA SER A 739 -15.86 -53.31 3.36
C SER A 739 -15.64 -54.56 4.22
N ASN A 740 -14.74 -54.50 5.19
CA ASN A 740 -14.39 -55.63 6.08
C ASN A 740 -15.12 -55.59 7.42
N ALA A 741 -16.06 -54.68 7.59
CA ALA A 741 -16.82 -54.55 8.82
C ALA A 741 -17.72 -55.79 9.02
N PRO A 742 -17.57 -56.53 10.15
CA PRO A 742 -18.41 -57.70 10.45
C PRO A 742 -19.86 -57.22 10.69
N SER A 743 -20.83 -58.11 10.39
CA SER A 743 -22.22 -57.75 10.71
C SER A 743 -22.37 -57.47 12.21
N LYS A 744 -23.19 -56.50 12.58
CA LYS A 744 -23.43 -56.09 13.99
C LYS A 744 -23.78 -57.31 14.90
N ILE A 745 -24.48 -58.32 14.35
CA ILE A 745 -24.88 -59.54 15.08
C ILE A 745 -23.63 -60.42 15.39
N ILE A 746 -22.76 -60.62 14.39
CA ILE A 746 -21.56 -61.39 14.55
C ILE A 746 -20.57 -60.77 15.52
N ALA A 747 -20.37 -59.44 15.40
CA ALA A 747 -19.52 -58.68 16.29
C ALA A 747 -20.00 -58.69 17.74
N ARG A 748 -21.32 -58.52 17.95
CA ARG A 748 -21.93 -58.58 19.29
C ARG A 748 -21.79 -59.99 19.92
N ASN A 749 -21.88 -61.04 19.09
CA ASN A 749 -21.66 -62.39 19.56
C ASN A 749 -20.22 -62.65 20.00
N ALA A 750 -19.25 -62.00 19.39
CA ALA A 750 -17.85 -62.00 19.81
C ALA A 750 -17.53 -61.10 21.01
N GLY A 751 -18.51 -60.34 21.54
CA GLY A 751 -18.35 -59.43 22.68
C GLY A 751 -17.99 -58.01 22.31
N ILE A 752 -17.96 -57.66 21.01
CA ILE A 752 -17.67 -56.31 20.54
C ILE A 752 -18.87 -55.42 20.75
N LYS A 753 -18.67 -54.32 21.46
CA LYS A 753 -19.74 -53.36 21.83
C LYS A 753 -19.96 -52.31 20.76
N ARG A 754 -18.88 -51.77 20.19
CA ARG A 754 -18.87 -50.76 19.13
C ARG A 754 -17.92 -51.11 18.01
N ILE A 755 -18.30 -50.72 16.81
CA ILE A 755 -17.46 -50.78 15.62
C ILE A 755 -17.28 -49.36 15.11
N LEU A 756 -16.05 -48.90 14.93
CA LEU A 756 -15.71 -47.61 14.38
C LEU A 756 -14.95 -47.82 13.06
N ALA A 757 -15.27 -47.03 12.07
CA ALA A 757 -14.60 -47.06 10.77
C ALA A 757 -13.27 -46.31 10.80
N LYS A 758 -12.19 -46.87 10.23
CA LYS A 758 -10.94 -46.20 9.97
C LYS A 758 -11.08 -45.26 8.74
N PRO A 759 -10.44 -44.03 8.73
CA PRO A 759 -9.73 -43.41 9.81
C PRO A 759 -10.68 -43.02 10.94
N VAL A 760 -10.22 -43.23 12.19
CA VAL A 760 -11.06 -42.94 13.36
C VAL A 760 -10.91 -41.44 13.71
N ALA A 761 -11.99 -40.68 13.58
CA ALA A 761 -12.02 -39.30 14.03
C ALA A 761 -11.78 -39.23 15.55
N GLY A 762 -10.82 -38.38 15.96
CA GLY A 762 -10.46 -38.29 17.38
C GLY A 762 -11.62 -37.90 18.28
N TYR A 763 -12.52 -37.00 17.81
CA TYR A 763 -13.73 -36.62 18.55
C TYR A 763 -14.72 -37.80 18.68
N THR A 764 -14.94 -38.56 17.61
CA THR A 764 -15.82 -39.72 17.60
C THR A 764 -15.32 -40.80 18.54
N LEU A 765 -14.00 -41.01 18.58
CA LEU A 765 -13.38 -41.98 19.52
C LEU A 765 -13.55 -41.49 20.96
N LYS A 766 -13.24 -40.22 21.24
CA LYS A 766 -13.36 -39.61 22.59
C LYS A 766 -14.79 -39.72 23.12
N THR A 767 -15.78 -39.32 22.32
CA THR A 767 -17.20 -39.42 22.73
C THR A 767 -17.66 -40.86 22.93
N THR A 768 -17.29 -41.77 22.04
CA THR A 768 -17.64 -43.20 22.17
C THR A 768 -17.04 -43.77 23.44
N LEU A 769 -15.78 -43.51 23.77
CA LEU A 769 -15.13 -43.97 25.01
C LEU A 769 -15.81 -43.37 26.25
N ALA A 770 -16.09 -42.07 26.24
CA ALA A 770 -16.74 -41.38 27.36
C ALA A 770 -18.15 -41.93 27.61
N ASP A 771 -18.97 -42.08 26.57
CA ASP A 771 -20.35 -42.57 26.66
C ASP A 771 -20.41 -44.01 27.19
N GLU A 772 -19.55 -44.90 26.68
CA GLU A 772 -19.51 -46.31 27.08
C GLU A 772 -18.97 -46.50 28.50
N LEU A 773 -17.97 -45.72 28.91
CA LEU A 773 -17.43 -45.72 30.28
C LEU A 773 -18.42 -45.13 31.28
N ALA A 774 -19.12 -44.01 30.89
CA ALA A 774 -20.16 -43.41 31.73
C ALA A 774 -21.36 -44.32 31.94
N GLN A 775 -21.80 -45.07 30.92
CA GLN A 775 -22.86 -46.08 31.06
C GLN A 775 -22.49 -47.22 32.04
N ARG A 776 -21.22 -47.55 32.15
CA ARG A 776 -20.74 -48.52 33.14
C ARG A 776 -20.77 -48.00 34.58
N SER A 777 -20.39 -46.73 34.77
CA SER A 777 -20.39 -46.12 36.11
C SER A 777 -21.82 -45.87 36.65
N ASN A 778 -22.82 -45.78 35.76
CA ASN A 778 -24.21 -45.45 36.05
C ASN A 778 -25.19 -46.64 36.04
N ASN A 779 -24.77 -47.88 36.22
CA ASN A 779 -25.63 -49.06 36.26
C ASN A 779 -26.69 -49.05 37.41
N GLY A 780 -27.17 -47.87 37.81
CA GLY A 780 -28.18 -47.61 38.85
C GLY A 780 -29.32 -46.63 38.50
N ARG A 781 -29.31 -45.99 37.31
CA ARG A 781 -30.44 -45.13 36.93
C ARG A 781 -30.65 -45.10 35.41
N ALA A 782 -31.77 -45.76 35.01
CA ALA A 782 -32.24 -45.77 33.64
C ALA A 782 -32.71 -44.37 33.22
N VAL A 783 -32.06 -43.77 32.17
CA VAL A 783 -32.59 -42.66 31.39
C VAL A 783 -32.73 -43.18 29.95
N PRO A 784 -33.87 -42.93 29.26
CA PRO A 784 -34.13 -43.50 27.94
C PRO A 784 -33.19 -42.95 26.87
N PRO A 785 -32.76 -43.72 25.88
CA PRO A 785 -31.83 -43.28 24.87
C PRO A 785 -32.46 -42.27 23.91
N LEU A 786 -31.77 -41.16 23.69
CA LEU A 786 -32.01 -40.29 22.56
C LEU A 786 -31.62 -41.02 21.25
N HIS A 787 -32.54 -40.95 20.33
CA HIS A 787 -32.54 -41.67 19.06
C HIS A 787 -31.27 -41.54 18.23
N SER A 788 -30.61 -42.64 17.96
CA SER A 788 -29.74 -42.80 16.80
C SER A 788 -30.62 -42.83 15.54
N SER A 789 -30.33 -41.90 14.61
CA SER A 789 -30.97 -41.87 13.29
C SER A 789 -30.67 -43.13 12.51
N GLU A 790 -31.64 -44.05 12.51
CA GLU A 790 -31.70 -45.13 11.55
C GLU A 790 -31.89 -44.58 10.15
N THR A 791 -30.97 -44.81 9.25
CA THR A 791 -31.19 -44.69 7.80
C THR A 791 -32.20 -45.75 7.38
N SER A 792 -33.46 -45.54 7.65
CA SER A 792 -34.55 -46.28 7.04
C SER A 792 -34.68 -45.88 5.58
N ASN A 793 -34.83 -46.81 4.66
CA ASN A 793 -35.28 -46.62 3.29
C ASN A 793 -36.61 -45.88 3.31
N LEU A 794 -36.54 -44.55 3.29
CA LEU A 794 -37.72 -43.69 3.18
C LEU A 794 -38.21 -43.78 1.73
N LEU A 795 -39.16 -44.65 1.48
CA LEU A 795 -40.04 -44.55 0.33
C LEU A 795 -40.86 -43.27 0.54
N ALA A 796 -40.68 -42.29 -0.35
CA ALA A 796 -41.50 -41.09 -0.31
C ALA A 796 -43.00 -41.46 -0.42
N PRO A 797 -43.87 -40.82 0.34
CA PRO A 797 -45.32 -41.06 0.21
C PRO A 797 -45.74 -40.83 -1.23
N SER A 798 -46.71 -41.62 -1.70
CA SER A 798 -47.25 -41.52 -3.08
C SER A 798 -47.91 -40.21 -3.41
N ASP A 799 -48.17 -39.37 -2.44
CA ASP A 799 -48.78 -38.02 -2.55
C ASP A 799 -47.74 -36.86 -2.45
N PHE A 800 -46.42 -37.14 -2.45
CA PHE A 800 -45.40 -36.09 -2.39
C PHE A 800 -45.15 -35.47 -3.79
N ARG A 801 -45.51 -34.19 -3.95
CA ARG A 801 -45.44 -33.46 -5.23
C ARG A 801 -44.23 -32.56 -5.34
N ILE A 802 -43.44 -32.71 -6.38
CA ILE A 802 -42.28 -31.91 -6.67
C ILE A 802 -42.42 -31.19 -8.01
N LEU A 803 -42.04 -29.89 -8.03
CA LEU A 803 -41.87 -29.13 -9.27
C LEU A 803 -40.40 -28.87 -9.51
N VAL A 804 -39.91 -29.04 -10.74
CA VAL A 804 -38.58 -28.69 -11.20
C VAL A 804 -38.69 -27.60 -12.25
N ALA A 805 -38.20 -26.40 -11.94
CA ALA A 805 -38.14 -25.28 -12.86
C ALA A 805 -36.70 -25.11 -13.31
N GLU A 806 -36.45 -25.40 -14.56
CA GLU A 806 -35.11 -25.42 -15.19
C GLU A 806 -35.26 -25.18 -16.69
N ASP A 807 -34.54 -24.19 -17.24
CA ASP A 807 -34.61 -23.84 -18.66
C ASP A 807 -33.83 -24.81 -19.56
N ASN A 808 -32.82 -25.47 -18.98
CA ASN A 808 -32.01 -26.44 -19.73
C ASN A 808 -32.69 -27.81 -19.78
N SER A 809 -33.14 -28.22 -20.95
CA SER A 809 -33.82 -29.50 -21.15
C SER A 809 -33.00 -30.74 -20.79
N ILE A 810 -31.67 -30.64 -20.81
CA ILE A 810 -30.77 -31.73 -20.40
C ILE A 810 -30.73 -31.83 -18.87
N SER A 811 -30.52 -30.70 -18.18
CA SER A 811 -30.56 -30.62 -16.70
C SER A 811 -31.90 -31.11 -16.16
N THR A 812 -33.02 -30.67 -16.81
CA THR A 812 -34.35 -31.13 -16.44
C THR A 812 -34.49 -32.68 -16.56
N LYS A 813 -33.97 -33.29 -17.62
CA LYS A 813 -33.97 -34.74 -17.81
C LYS A 813 -33.12 -35.45 -16.74
N VAL A 814 -31.97 -34.91 -16.39
CA VAL A 814 -31.07 -35.48 -15.37
C VAL A 814 -31.75 -35.47 -14.00
N ILE A 815 -32.26 -34.28 -13.57
CA ILE A 815 -32.93 -34.15 -12.25
C ILE A 815 -34.18 -35.06 -12.20
N ARG A 816 -34.94 -35.09 -13.28
CA ARG A 816 -36.12 -35.97 -13.39
C ARG A 816 -35.72 -37.46 -13.31
N GLY A 817 -34.62 -37.84 -13.97
CA GLY A 817 -34.08 -39.22 -13.85
C GLY A 817 -33.64 -39.59 -12.44
N MET A 818 -32.99 -38.64 -11.74
CA MET A 818 -32.59 -38.81 -10.33
C MET A 818 -33.78 -38.94 -9.39
N LEU A 819 -34.80 -38.08 -9.54
CA LEU A 819 -36.03 -38.13 -8.76
C LEU A 819 -36.84 -39.43 -9.05
N SER A 820 -36.83 -39.89 -10.30
CA SER A 820 -37.45 -41.17 -10.64
C SER A 820 -36.81 -42.36 -9.90
N LYS A 821 -35.51 -42.34 -9.64
CA LYS A 821 -34.81 -43.37 -8.82
C LYS A 821 -35.25 -43.34 -7.33
N LEU A 822 -35.80 -42.21 -6.89
CA LEU A 822 -36.41 -42.02 -5.57
C LEU A 822 -37.91 -42.29 -5.56
N ASN A 823 -38.43 -42.88 -6.65
CA ASN A 823 -39.88 -43.13 -6.87
C ASN A 823 -40.75 -41.86 -6.90
N LEU A 824 -40.16 -40.73 -7.31
CA LEU A 824 -40.87 -39.43 -7.45
C LEU A 824 -40.96 -39.03 -8.91
N GLN A 825 -42.11 -38.53 -9.33
CA GLN A 825 -42.34 -38.02 -10.66
C GLN A 825 -42.56 -36.48 -10.53
N PRO A 826 -41.57 -35.67 -10.94
CA PRO A 826 -41.74 -34.25 -10.83
C PRO A 826 -42.54 -33.66 -12.00
N ASP A 827 -43.31 -32.62 -11.70
CA ASP A 827 -43.76 -31.70 -12.75
C ASP A 827 -42.61 -30.82 -13.18
N THR A 828 -42.60 -30.32 -14.42
CA THR A 828 -41.52 -29.53 -14.97
C THR A 828 -42.01 -28.22 -15.56
N ALA A 829 -41.21 -27.15 -15.35
CA ALA A 829 -41.42 -25.83 -15.96
C ALA A 829 -40.12 -25.38 -16.64
N SER A 830 -40.20 -24.71 -17.74
CA SER A 830 -39.06 -24.29 -18.56
C SER A 830 -38.63 -22.84 -18.28
N ASN A 831 -39.33 -22.12 -17.44
CA ASN A 831 -39.04 -20.76 -17.02
C ASN A 831 -39.83 -20.40 -15.76
N GLY A 832 -39.49 -19.27 -15.13
CA GLY A 832 -40.09 -18.82 -13.88
C GLY A 832 -41.59 -18.48 -14.00
N GLU A 833 -42.04 -18.06 -15.15
CA GLU A 833 -43.47 -17.75 -15.36
C GLU A 833 -44.33 -19.02 -15.39
N GLU A 834 -43.84 -20.06 -16.08
CA GLU A 834 -44.52 -21.37 -16.07
C GLU A 834 -44.48 -21.98 -14.64
N ALA A 835 -43.36 -21.86 -13.95
CA ALA A 835 -43.25 -22.34 -12.57
C ALA A 835 -44.21 -21.60 -11.64
N LEU A 836 -44.31 -20.28 -11.73
CA LEU A 836 -45.26 -19.49 -10.95
C LEU A 836 -46.72 -19.89 -11.24
N ARG A 837 -47.09 -20.05 -12.51
CA ARG A 837 -48.42 -20.53 -12.90
C ARG A 837 -48.73 -21.91 -12.33
N ALA A 838 -47.75 -22.83 -12.36
CA ALA A 838 -47.93 -24.18 -11.78
C ALA A 838 -48.12 -24.11 -10.26
N MET A 839 -47.33 -23.31 -9.54
CA MET A 839 -47.45 -23.13 -8.10
C MET A 839 -48.76 -22.43 -7.66
N GLN A 840 -49.30 -21.56 -8.53
CA GLN A 840 -50.61 -20.94 -8.30
C GLN A 840 -51.77 -21.91 -8.57
N ALA A 841 -51.62 -22.82 -9.54
CA ALA A 841 -52.64 -23.77 -9.91
C ALA A 841 -52.79 -24.95 -8.93
N GLN A 842 -51.65 -25.40 -8.35
CA GLN A 842 -51.62 -26.52 -7.43
C GLN A 842 -50.53 -26.36 -6.38
N GLN A 843 -50.68 -27.05 -5.25
CA GLN A 843 -49.72 -26.97 -4.16
C GLN A 843 -48.65 -28.06 -4.31
N TYR A 844 -47.40 -27.64 -4.22
CA TYR A 844 -46.22 -28.52 -4.22
C TYR A 844 -45.62 -28.65 -2.82
N ASP A 845 -45.06 -29.83 -2.53
CA ASP A 845 -44.35 -30.11 -1.28
C ASP A 845 -42.90 -29.68 -1.33
N LEU A 846 -42.35 -29.54 -2.54
CA LEU A 846 -41.00 -29.05 -2.81
C LEU A 846 -40.89 -28.51 -4.22
N VAL A 847 -40.28 -27.36 -4.39
CA VAL A 847 -39.98 -26.76 -5.69
C VAL A 847 -38.47 -26.59 -5.80
N LEU A 848 -37.85 -27.17 -6.84
CA LEU A 848 -36.48 -26.95 -7.24
C LEU A 848 -36.50 -25.86 -8.31
N MET A 849 -35.94 -24.69 -7.98
CA MET A 849 -36.06 -23.47 -8.81
C MET A 849 -34.67 -23.02 -9.28
N ASP A 850 -34.40 -23.07 -10.56
CA ASP A 850 -33.22 -22.42 -11.14
C ASP A 850 -33.27 -20.93 -10.92
N CYS A 851 -32.18 -20.35 -10.45
CA CYS A 851 -32.08 -18.91 -10.22
C CYS A 851 -32.04 -18.12 -11.53
N GLU A 852 -31.42 -18.64 -12.58
CA GLU A 852 -31.22 -17.94 -13.85
C GLU A 852 -31.99 -18.62 -14.97
N MET A 853 -33.17 -18.12 -15.29
CA MET A 853 -34.03 -18.60 -16.36
C MET A 853 -34.49 -17.45 -17.27
N PRO A 854 -34.74 -17.71 -18.55
CA PRO A 854 -35.31 -16.72 -19.46
C PRO A 854 -36.78 -16.40 -19.09
N VAL A 855 -37.30 -15.30 -19.58
CA VAL A 855 -38.67 -14.77 -19.38
C VAL A 855 -38.89 -14.24 -17.96
N LEU A 856 -38.76 -15.05 -16.94
CA LEU A 856 -38.79 -14.70 -15.53
C LEU A 856 -37.78 -15.53 -14.78
N ASP A 857 -36.84 -14.84 -14.07
CA ASP A 857 -35.84 -15.51 -13.24
C ASP A 857 -36.43 -16.11 -11.95
N GLY A 858 -35.70 -17.08 -11.36
CA GLY A 858 -36.21 -17.81 -10.21
C GLY A 858 -36.38 -16.95 -8.96
N PHE A 859 -35.59 -15.90 -8.78
CA PHE A 859 -35.71 -14.96 -7.68
C PHE A 859 -37.02 -14.15 -7.80
N SER A 860 -37.26 -13.56 -8.99
CA SER A 860 -38.47 -12.79 -9.30
C SER A 860 -39.71 -13.65 -9.26
N ALA A 861 -39.63 -14.90 -9.70
CA ALA A 861 -40.75 -15.86 -9.62
C ALA A 861 -41.09 -16.18 -8.16
N THR A 862 -40.09 -16.36 -7.30
CA THR A 862 -40.29 -16.63 -5.86
C THR A 862 -40.87 -15.42 -5.14
N GLU A 863 -40.38 -14.20 -5.42
CA GLU A 863 -40.90 -12.97 -4.86
C GLU A 863 -42.41 -12.79 -5.19
N GLN A 864 -42.78 -13.01 -6.44
CA GLN A 864 -44.17 -12.96 -6.87
C GLN A 864 -45.01 -14.07 -6.22
N LEU A 865 -44.45 -15.25 -6.03
CA LEU A 865 -45.11 -16.33 -5.31
C LEU A 865 -45.39 -15.93 -3.86
N ARG A 866 -44.41 -15.39 -3.14
CA ARG A 866 -44.55 -14.94 -1.74
C ARG A 866 -45.61 -13.85 -1.61
N ALA A 867 -45.62 -12.87 -2.54
CA ALA A 867 -46.61 -11.82 -2.59
C ALA A 867 -48.04 -12.40 -2.85
N TRP A 868 -48.16 -13.39 -3.72
CA TRP A 868 -49.42 -14.07 -4.01
C TRP A 868 -49.89 -14.94 -2.84
N GLU A 869 -48.99 -15.74 -2.19
CA GLU A 869 -49.32 -16.55 -1.01
C GLU A 869 -49.86 -15.68 0.14
N ALA A 870 -49.21 -14.50 0.39
CA ALA A 870 -49.65 -13.56 1.41
C ALA A 870 -51.03 -12.95 1.10
N ARG A 871 -51.30 -12.59 -0.18
CA ARG A 871 -52.58 -11.99 -0.59
C ARG A 871 -53.76 -12.98 -0.52
N GLU A 872 -53.50 -14.23 -0.96
CA GLU A 872 -54.54 -15.27 -1.05
C GLU A 872 -54.60 -16.14 0.23
N GLN A 873 -53.83 -15.80 1.28
CA GLN A 873 -53.71 -16.55 2.53
C GLN A 873 -53.42 -18.06 2.32
N ARG A 874 -52.59 -18.37 1.33
CA ARG A 874 -52.18 -19.75 0.99
C ARG A 874 -51.10 -20.27 1.90
N LYS A 875 -51.00 -21.60 2.05
CA LYS A 875 -49.89 -22.25 2.75
C LYS A 875 -48.60 -22.00 2.01
N HIS A 876 -47.52 -21.77 2.74
CA HIS A 876 -46.18 -21.57 2.24
C HIS A 876 -45.67 -22.77 1.43
N THR A 877 -45.25 -22.56 0.20
CA THR A 877 -44.68 -23.58 -0.69
C THR A 877 -43.17 -23.57 -0.56
N PRO A 878 -42.52 -24.68 -0.18
CA PRO A 878 -41.08 -24.75 -0.07
C PRO A 878 -40.38 -24.57 -1.42
N VAL A 879 -39.50 -23.60 -1.54
CA VAL A 879 -38.73 -23.30 -2.75
C VAL A 879 -37.24 -23.37 -2.44
N VAL A 880 -36.53 -24.28 -3.12
CA VAL A 880 -35.05 -24.43 -3.02
C VAL A 880 -34.39 -23.96 -4.30
N ALA A 881 -33.46 -23.04 -4.17
CA ALA A 881 -32.68 -22.46 -5.27
C ALA A 881 -31.72 -23.49 -5.86
N LEU A 882 -31.69 -23.64 -7.18
CA LEU A 882 -30.59 -24.29 -7.90
C LEU A 882 -29.66 -23.23 -8.43
N THR A 883 -28.39 -23.19 -7.97
CA THR A 883 -27.45 -22.14 -8.31
C THR A 883 -26.19 -22.69 -8.98
N ALA A 884 -25.71 -22.04 -10.04
CA ALA A 884 -24.43 -22.36 -10.67
C ALA A 884 -23.22 -21.86 -9.86
N HIS A 885 -23.40 -20.86 -8.99
CA HIS A 885 -22.38 -20.26 -8.16
C HIS A 885 -22.85 -20.17 -6.70
N ILE A 886 -22.05 -20.65 -5.76
CA ILE A 886 -22.25 -20.48 -4.32
C ILE A 886 -21.64 -19.13 -3.89
N LEU A 887 -21.96 -18.05 -4.58
CA LEU A 887 -21.56 -16.69 -4.16
C LEU A 887 -22.46 -16.25 -2.99
N ALA A 888 -21.87 -15.62 -1.99
CA ALA A 888 -22.59 -15.09 -0.83
C ALA A 888 -23.77 -14.19 -1.23
N GLU A 889 -23.63 -13.42 -2.30
CA GLU A 889 -24.67 -12.57 -2.87
C GLU A 889 -25.92 -13.36 -3.34
N HIS A 890 -25.73 -14.49 -3.99
CA HIS A 890 -26.86 -15.33 -4.47
C HIS A 890 -27.60 -16.00 -3.30
N LYS A 891 -26.87 -16.44 -2.26
CA LYS A 891 -27.45 -16.98 -1.03
C LYS A 891 -28.28 -15.93 -0.29
N GLU A 892 -27.71 -14.74 -0.13
CA GLU A 892 -28.39 -13.64 0.54
C GLU A 892 -29.60 -13.17 -0.25
N ARG A 893 -29.51 -13.09 -1.58
CA ARG A 893 -30.63 -12.75 -2.44
C ARG A 893 -31.74 -13.82 -2.37
N ALA A 894 -31.39 -15.11 -2.40
CA ALA A 894 -32.35 -16.21 -2.23
C ALA A 894 -33.10 -16.10 -0.90
N ARG A 895 -32.39 -15.80 0.18
CA ARG A 895 -32.99 -15.59 1.50
C ARG A 895 -33.90 -14.36 1.55
N GLN A 896 -33.48 -13.23 0.94
CA GLN A 896 -34.28 -11.99 0.89
C GLN A 896 -35.60 -12.15 0.15
N VAL A 897 -35.61 -12.92 -0.94
CA VAL A 897 -36.84 -13.21 -1.69
C VAL A 897 -37.71 -14.33 -1.07
N GLY A 898 -37.26 -14.93 0.04
CA GLY A 898 -38.00 -15.93 0.79
C GLY A 898 -37.90 -17.36 0.25
N MET A 899 -36.76 -17.74 -0.34
CA MET A 899 -36.46 -19.13 -0.65
C MET A 899 -36.02 -19.90 0.63
N ASP A 900 -36.39 -21.18 0.72
CA ASP A 900 -36.25 -22.00 1.93
C ASP A 900 -34.93 -22.76 1.98
N GLY A 901 -34.18 -22.80 0.89
CA GLY A 901 -32.89 -23.47 0.79
C GLY A 901 -32.18 -23.20 -0.52
N HIS A 902 -30.99 -23.75 -0.66
CA HIS A 902 -30.21 -23.67 -1.90
C HIS A 902 -29.48 -24.98 -2.14
N MET A 903 -29.23 -25.31 -3.40
CA MET A 903 -28.45 -26.46 -3.87
C MET A 903 -27.55 -26.02 -5.00
N ALA A 904 -26.29 -26.49 -5.00
CA ALA A 904 -25.36 -26.18 -6.06
C ALA A 904 -25.64 -27.02 -7.32
N LYS A 905 -25.46 -26.44 -8.49
CA LYS A 905 -25.34 -27.19 -9.75
C LYS A 905 -23.86 -27.55 -9.98
N PRO A 906 -23.53 -28.78 -10.41
CA PRO A 906 -24.42 -29.88 -10.81
C PRO A 906 -25.10 -30.54 -9.60
N VAL A 907 -26.37 -30.90 -9.74
CA VAL A 907 -27.14 -31.59 -8.70
C VAL A 907 -26.61 -33.01 -8.55
N GLU A 908 -26.22 -33.38 -7.33
CA GLU A 908 -25.74 -34.73 -7.00
C GLU A 908 -26.84 -35.58 -6.40
N MET A 909 -26.80 -36.89 -6.67
CA MET A 909 -27.82 -37.81 -6.20
C MET A 909 -27.89 -37.92 -4.66
N SER A 910 -26.75 -37.80 -4.00
CA SER A 910 -26.63 -37.77 -2.53
C SER A 910 -27.35 -36.59 -1.92
N GLN A 911 -27.05 -35.41 -2.38
CA GLN A 911 -27.63 -34.13 -1.91
C GLN A 911 -29.14 -34.08 -2.20
N LEU A 912 -29.54 -34.51 -3.41
CA LEU A 912 -30.94 -34.54 -3.78
C LEU A 912 -31.75 -35.50 -2.88
N ARG A 913 -31.17 -36.65 -2.53
CA ARG A 913 -31.77 -37.64 -1.61
C ARG A 913 -31.96 -37.04 -0.21
N GLU A 914 -30.96 -36.41 0.33
CA GLU A 914 -31.02 -35.75 1.64
C GLU A 914 -32.05 -34.63 1.69
N LEU A 915 -32.09 -33.80 0.65
CA LEU A 915 -33.08 -32.72 0.52
C LEU A 915 -34.51 -33.29 0.50
N VAL A 916 -34.76 -34.28 -0.33
CA VAL A 916 -36.07 -34.92 -0.42
C VAL A 916 -36.45 -35.57 0.91
N ALA A 917 -35.52 -36.29 1.56
CA ALA A 917 -35.76 -36.89 2.87
C ALA A 917 -36.15 -35.85 3.93
N HIS A 918 -35.45 -34.72 3.96
CA HIS A 918 -35.75 -33.61 4.85
C HIS A 918 -37.20 -33.09 4.68
N TRP A 919 -37.60 -32.79 3.44
CA TRP A 919 -38.94 -32.26 3.18
C TRP A 919 -40.06 -33.29 3.32
N VAL A 920 -39.81 -34.57 3.08
CA VAL A 920 -40.73 -35.66 3.39
C VAL A 920 -40.98 -35.74 4.90
N GLN A 921 -39.94 -35.70 5.72
CA GLN A 921 -40.08 -35.65 7.17
C GLN A 921 -40.85 -34.42 7.65
N GLU A 922 -40.54 -33.26 7.06
CA GLU A 922 -41.25 -32.03 7.42
C GLU A 922 -42.72 -32.09 7.06
N LYS A 923 -43.12 -32.64 5.89
CA LYS A 923 -44.48 -32.91 5.52
C LYS A 923 -45.17 -33.82 6.56
N GLN A 924 -44.51 -34.89 6.98
CA GLN A 924 -45.04 -35.85 7.97
C GLN A 924 -45.27 -35.16 9.34
N ARG A 925 -44.33 -34.31 9.78
CA ARG A 925 -44.45 -33.53 11.03
C ARG A 925 -45.68 -32.56 10.97
N ARG A 926 -45.84 -31.90 9.84
CA ARG A 926 -47.01 -31.00 9.64
C ARG A 926 -48.34 -31.73 9.66
N LEU A 927 -48.40 -32.90 9.03
CA LEU A 927 -49.58 -33.76 9.05
C LEU A 927 -49.88 -34.28 10.46
N GLN A 928 -48.89 -34.59 11.27
CA GLN A 928 -49.05 -35.00 12.66
C GLN A 928 -49.48 -33.83 13.56
N ALA A 929 -48.99 -32.63 13.31
CA ALA A 929 -49.41 -31.42 14.05
C ALA A 929 -50.85 -31.02 13.74
N ASP A 930 -51.28 -31.15 12.47
CA ASP A 930 -52.67 -30.84 12.04
C ASP A 930 -53.66 -31.95 12.53
N ALA A 931 -53.21 -33.12 12.94
CA ALA A 931 -54.02 -34.26 13.43
C ALA A 931 -54.23 -34.26 14.97
N LEU A 932 -53.55 -33.39 15.73
CA LEU A 932 -53.77 -33.24 17.17
C LEU A 932 -54.94 -32.26 17.39
N PRO A 933 -56.07 -32.69 18.00
CA PRO A 933 -57.20 -31.76 18.28
C PRO A 933 -56.80 -30.71 19.32
N SER A 934 -57.09 -29.48 19.04
CA SER A 934 -56.95 -28.30 19.89
C SER A 934 -57.73 -28.42 21.20
#